data_8016a21a22701ae46db94f426ab9b5ed
#
_entry.id   8016a21a22701ae46db94f426ab9b5ed
#
_cell.length_a   1.000
_cell.length_b   1.000
_cell.length_c   1.000
_cell.angle_alpha   90.00
_cell.angle_beta   90.00
_cell.angle_gamma   90.00
#
_symmetry.space_group_name_H-M   'P 1'
#
loop_
_entity.id
_entity.type
_entity.pdbx_description
1 polymer ?
#
loop_
_entity_poly.entity_id
_entity_poly.type
_entity_poly.pdbx_seq_one_letter_code
_entity_poly.pdbx_strand_id
1 'polypeptide(L)'
;MLKTTHSGKPMLSLLLCLIGLLGFSAPNARAGQSDQAPPSDQADAADQPGPNDANDPPTRVARISYLDGSVSLQPGGAGDWGSAARNRPMTVGDKIWTDKDSRAELQTGVVSIHLGSMTALSFLNLDQSITQMRLAEGAINFRVKEIREGDTYEVDTPNVVFTITQAGAFRIDVNENGDNTGITVIRGAGQVTASGKTYDLQPGQRAIFNGTDDVQSTILPQAPPQDGLDKWSNDRDLGEQNSVSQRYVPQDMPGTQDLDNNGTWSQDGDNGPVWYPSEVSPDWAPYSNGYWSYVGPWGWTWVDYAPWGFAPFHYGRWGYIGNRWGWYPGPRFGACIYGPAFVGFLGGGVGFGFGVGFGVGWFPLGFGEPFHPWYHAGFRYSERINVRNTFIRNVNVVHSTNNFNYSYAHNTHAVTATSRSGFTGGQAVNRGAAHINEASLRGAQVTNNAGVSPSRQSAFGAANARGNVSRPPSSVENRSVMARTTPGAGASHLRVHTMNTNGLTAGHPGTSSGNVNAGQNQLSQNRPQTAGGNNSRNWSAQGNTTDRGQAPKGFGSSTNSPSNNATMSARANNRPPWAGSGAAANAGGGRSYTPSQGSAASNNRGYAPQQSRSYSAPAPSRSYSAPNRTYSAPSRSYGGGGSSHPSGGAAPHSGGGGGGSHGGGGGSHGHR
;
A
#
# COMPACT_ATOMS: atom_id res chain seq x y z
N MET A 1 11.58 -37.86 62.75
CA MET A 1 11.84 -37.23 64.06
C MET A 1 11.67 -35.74 63.87
N LEU A 2 10.65 -35.26 64.52
CA LEU A 2 10.42 -34.05 65.34
C LEU A 2 10.65 -32.71 64.58
N LYS A 3 9.56 -31.95 64.30
CA LYS A 3 8.80 -31.00 65.14
C LYS A 3 9.69 -29.77 65.46
N THR A 4 9.29 -28.49 65.25
CA THR A 4 8.13 -27.71 65.67
C THR A 4 8.17 -26.30 65.04
N THR A 5 7.17 -25.79 64.43
CA THR A 5 6.21 -24.68 64.70
C THR A 5 6.67 -23.49 65.58
N HIS A 6 6.40 -22.24 65.11
CA HIS A 6 5.67 -21.12 65.74
C HIS A 6 5.78 -19.87 64.83
N SER A 7 4.78 -19.30 64.26
CA SER A 7 3.63 -18.50 64.70
C SER A 7 3.97 -17.20 65.43
N GLY A 8 3.55 -16.06 64.91
CA GLY A 8 3.44 -14.80 65.65
C GLY A 8 3.33 -13.54 64.77
N LYS A 9 2.12 -13.07 64.47
CA LYS A 9 1.72 -11.66 64.34
C LYS A 9 1.13 -11.22 65.67
N PRO A 10 0.78 -9.93 65.95
CA PRO A 10 0.91 -8.61 65.31
C PRO A 10 1.36 -7.52 66.35
N MET A 11 1.54 -6.25 66.01
CA MET A 11 0.91 -5.14 66.74
C MET A 11 1.20 -3.76 66.13
N LEU A 12 0.14 -3.07 65.97
CA LEU A 12 -0.14 -1.66 65.76
C LEU A 12 0.43 -0.80 66.92
N SER A 13 1.06 0.34 66.64
CA SER A 13 1.10 1.46 67.60
C SER A 13 1.16 2.79 66.88
N LEU A 14 0.06 3.50 67.10
CA LEU A 14 -0.20 4.92 66.87
C LEU A 14 0.53 5.73 67.94
N LEU A 15 1.28 6.80 67.61
CA LEU A 15 1.57 7.89 68.54
C LEU A 15 1.61 9.23 67.84
N LEU A 16 0.66 10.09 68.20
CA LEU A 16 0.58 11.52 67.98
C LEU A 16 1.46 12.27 68.99
N CYS A 17 2.13 13.36 68.60
CA CYS A 17 2.39 14.60 69.36
C CYS A 17 3.11 15.60 68.48
N LEU A 18 2.62 16.64 68.11
CA LEU A 18 2.33 18.04 68.53
C LEU A 18 3.58 18.93 68.72
N ILE A 19 3.66 19.97 67.87
CA ILE A 19 4.12 21.37 68.06
C ILE A 19 5.60 21.69 68.28
N GLY A 20 6.10 22.57 67.39
CA GLY A 20 7.31 23.39 67.58
C GLY A 20 7.60 24.30 66.42
N LEU A 21 7.00 25.49 66.42
CA LEU A 21 7.38 26.62 65.55
C LEU A 21 8.75 27.15 65.99
N LEU A 22 9.72 27.20 65.10
CA LEU A 22 10.79 28.20 65.10
C LEU A 22 11.31 28.38 63.65
N GLY A 23 11.25 29.61 63.20
CA GLY A 23 11.67 30.00 61.84
C GLY A 23 13.20 30.01 61.67
N PHE A 24 13.64 29.63 60.53
CA PHE A 24 14.95 30.02 60.02
C PHE A 24 14.88 30.23 58.46
N SER A 25 15.52 31.28 58.05
CA SER A 25 15.62 31.85 56.72
C SER A 25 16.17 30.88 55.67
N ALA A 26 15.63 30.92 54.47
CA ALA A 26 16.04 30.18 53.30
C ALA A 26 17.38 30.64 52.70
N PRO A 27 18.10 29.76 52.02
CA PRO A 27 18.75 30.12 50.77
C PRO A 27 18.16 29.37 49.59
N ASN A 28 18.07 30.08 48.46
CA ASN A 28 17.63 29.65 47.15
C ASN A 28 18.20 28.29 46.76
N ALA A 29 17.34 27.27 46.63
CA ALA A 29 17.63 26.04 45.91
C ALA A 29 16.87 26.03 44.59
N ARG A 30 17.64 25.86 43.51
CA ARG A 30 17.17 25.67 42.15
C ARG A 30 16.14 24.54 42.12
N ALA A 31 14.98 24.83 41.55
CA ALA A 31 13.94 23.87 41.24
C ALA A 31 14.50 22.81 40.29
N GLY A 32 14.52 21.56 40.75
CA GLY A 32 14.71 20.41 39.92
C GLY A 32 13.48 20.30 38.99
N GLN A 33 13.73 20.23 37.71
CA GLN A 33 12.75 19.94 36.66
C GLN A 33 12.30 18.51 36.87
N SER A 34 11.07 18.33 37.33
CA SER A 34 10.41 17.03 37.33
C SER A 34 10.19 16.61 35.87
N ASP A 35 10.73 15.44 35.50
CA ASP A 35 10.35 14.70 34.30
C ASP A 35 8.85 14.38 34.36
N GLN A 36 8.05 15.25 33.78
CA GLN A 36 6.70 14.91 33.42
C GLN A 36 6.76 14.19 32.05
N ALA A 37 6.39 12.91 32.08
CA ALA A 37 6.04 12.20 30.86
C ALA A 37 4.99 13.01 30.08
N PRO A 38 5.09 13.15 28.75
CA PRO A 38 4.11 13.88 27.98
C PRO A 38 2.75 13.21 28.15
N PRO A 39 1.66 13.99 28.34
CA PRO A 39 0.32 13.44 28.48
C PRO A 39 -0.08 12.69 27.22
N SER A 40 -0.47 11.43 27.38
CA SER A 40 -0.87 10.51 26.30
C SER A 40 -2.12 10.96 25.55
N ASP A 41 -2.89 11.91 26.08
CA ASP A 41 -4.20 12.30 25.54
C ASP A 41 -4.15 13.45 24.52
N GLN A 42 -3.00 14.12 24.34
CA GLN A 42 -2.86 15.16 23.31
C GLN A 42 -2.45 14.62 21.93
N ALA A 43 -1.95 13.39 21.86
CA ALA A 43 -1.55 12.80 20.57
C ALA A 43 -2.74 12.37 19.70
N ASP A 44 -3.85 11.92 20.33
CA ASP A 44 -5.02 11.42 19.60
C ASP A 44 -5.93 12.54 19.05
N ALA A 45 -5.95 13.72 19.71
CA ALA A 45 -6.72 14.87 19.22
C ALA A 45 -6.10 15.55 17.99
N ALA A 46 -4.79 15.36 17.75
CA ALA A 46 -4.07 15.89 16.58
C ALA A 46 -4.28 15.05 15.32
N ASP A 47 -4.82 13.84 15.45
CA ASP A 47 -4.95 12.88 14.33
C ASP A 47 -6.31 13.00 13.58
N GLN A 48 -7.25 13.82 14.05
CA GLN A 48 -8.51 14.07 13.35
C GLN A 48 -8.30 15.05 12.19
N PRO A 49 -8.74 14.70 10.94
CA PRO A 49 -8.66 15.60 9.80
C PRO A 49 -9.45 16.89 10.06
N GLY A 50 -8.83 18.03 9.85
CA GLY A 50 -9.52 19.32 9.93
C GLY A 50 -10.19 19.66 8.60
N PRO A 51 -11.16 20.63 8.59
CA PRO A 51 -11.88 21.02 7.36
C PRO A 51 -10.99 21.58 6.25
N ASN A 52 -9.74 21.93 6.52
CA ASN A 52 -8.76 22.43 5.55
C ASN A 52 -7.86 21.32 4.96
N ASP A 53 -8.02 20.06 5.40
CA ASP A 53 -7.15 18.95 5.01
C ASP A 53 -7.72 18.17 3.79
N ALA A 54 -8.85 18.61 3.23
CA ALA A 54 -9.55 17.93 2.13
C ALA A 54 -8.73 17.77 0.83
N ASN A 55 -7.64 18.51 0.67
CA ASN A 55 -6.74 18.47 -0.48
C ASN A 55 -5.37 17.86 -0.13
N ASP A 56 -5.16 17.43 1.09
CA ASP A 56 -3.94 16.75 1.48
C ASP A 56 -3.85 15.38 0.81
N PRO A 57 -2.63 14.89 0.50
CA PRO A 57 -2.49 13.55 -0.02
C PRO A 57 -2.83 12.51 1.04
N PRO A 58 -3.24 11.30 0.63
CA PRO A 58 -3.45 10.20 1.55
C PRO A 58 -2.23 9.93 2.41
N THR A 59 -2.44 9.53 3.66
CA THR A 59 -1.34 9.19 4.57
C THR A 59 -0.83 7.77 4.38
N ARG A 60 -1.49 6.98 3.53
CA ARG A 60 -1.26 5.56 3.33
C ARG A 60 -1.21 5.21 1.84
N VAL A 61 -0.41 4.21 1.51
CA VAL A 61 -0.31 3.59 0.17
C VAL A 61 -0.33 2.08 0.31
N ALA A 62 -0.58 1.38 -0.79
CA ALA A 62 -0.35 -0.06 -0.87
C ALA A 62 1.02 -0.34 -1.50
N ARG A 63 1.89 -1.01 -0.74
CA ARG A 63 3.19 -1.48 -1.24
C ARG A 63 3.01 -2.74 -2.06
N ILE A 64 3.63 -2.84 -3.23
CA ILE A 64 3.83 -4.11 -3.93
C ILE A 64 5.00 -4.83 -3.24
N SER A 65 4.69 -5.86 -2.42
CA SER A 65 5.70 -6.55 -1.58
C SER A 65 6.26 -7.80 -2.24
N TYR A 66 5.45 -8.51 -3.03
CA TYR A 66 5.83 -9.75 -3.70
C TYR A 66 5.21 -9.83 -5.10
N LEU A 67 5.98 -10.37 -6.03
CA LEU A 67 5.58 -10.62 -7.41
C LEU A 67 6.12 -11.98 -7.86
N ASP A 68 5.28 -12.77 -8.50
CA ASP A 68 5.63 -14.06 -9.11
C ASP A 68 4.87 -14.21 -10.42
N GLY A 69 5.58 -14.60 -11.48
CA GLY A 69 5.02 -14.67 -12.83
C GLY A 69 4.84 -13.29 -13.49
N SER A 70 3.82 -13.16 -14.31
CA SER A 70 3.51 -11.93 -15.08
C SER A 70 2.51 -11.07 -14.31
N VAL A 71 2.99 -9.96 -13.76
CA VAL A 71 2.16 -8.98 -13.04
C VAL A 71 2.33 -7.61 -13.65
N SER A 72 1.22 -6.96 -13.97
CA SER A 72 1.20 -5.62 -14.57
C SER A 72 0.46 -4.61 -13.73
N LEU A 73 0.83 -3.36 -13.94
CA LEU A 73 0.30 -2.21 -13.24
C LEU A 73 -0.13 -1.14 -14.24
N GLN A 74 -1.28 -0.52 -14.01
CA GLN A 74 -1.72 0.70 -14.67
C GLN A 74 -1.88 1.80 -13.62
N PRO A 75 -1.01 2.83 -13.63
CA PRO A 75 -1.18 3.98 -12.74
C PRO A 75 -2.47 4.72 -13.02
N GLY A 76 -3.10 5.26 -11.98
CA GLY A 76 -4.33 6.03 -12.08
C GLY A 76 -4.19 7.19 -13.06
N GLY A 77 -5.14 7.30 -14.01
CA GLY A 77 -5.13 8.31 -15.06
C GLY A 77 -4.12 8.10 -16.20
N ALA A 78 -3.24 7.06 -16.12
CA ALA A 78 -2.41 6.63 -17.23
C ALA A 78 -3.22 5.69 -18.15
N GLY A 79 -3.07 5.86 -19.47
CA GLY A 79 -3.75 4.98 -20.44
C GLY A 79 -3.06 3.63 -20.65
N ASP A 80 -1.88 3.44 -20.09
CA ASP A 80 -1.00 2.34 -20.40
C ASP A 80 -0.77 1.41 -19.20
N TRP A 81 -0.46 0.16 -19.55
CA TRP A 81 0.02 -0.86 -18.63
C TRP A 81 1.55 -0.99 -18.73
N GLY A 82 2.21 -1.21 -17.60
CA GLY A 82 3.63 -1.56 -17.48
C GLY A 82 3.80 -2.75 -16.56
N SER A 83 4.99 -3.34 -16.53
CA SER A 83 5.29 -4.38 -15.55
C SER A 83 5.23 -3.79 -14.13
N ALA A 84 4.63 -4.53 -13.22
CA ALA A 84 4.67 -4.18 -11.81
C ALA A 84 6.10 -4.28 -11.26
N ALA A 85 6.45 -3.44 -10.31
CA ALA A 85 7.75 -3.46 -9.66
C ALA A 85 7.59 -3.58 -8.14
N ARG A 86 8.41 -4.42 -7.52
CA ARG A 86 8.49 -4.52 -6.06
C ARG A 86 8.84 -3.16 -5.47
N ASN A 87 8.32 -2.86 -4.30
CA ASN A 87 8.48 -1.59 -3.57
C ASN A 87 7.85 -0.36 -4.26
N ARG A 88 7.24 -0.50 -5.44
CA ARG A 88 6.47 0.60 -5.99
C ARG A 88 5.16 0.76 -5.20
N PRO A 89 4.85 1.95 -4.70
CA PRO A 89 3.57 2.21 -4.07
C PRO A 89 2.44 2.26 -5.11
N MET A 90 1.29 1.75 -4.70
CA MET A 90 0.01 1.93 -5.38
C MET A 90 -0.90 2.85 -4.56
N THR A 91 -1.73 3.61 -5.24
CA THR A 91 -2.66 4.57 -4.65
C THR A 91 -4.05 4.46 -5.30
N VAL A 92 -4.95 5.36 -4.88
CA VAL A 92 -6.32 5.43 -5.41
C VAL A 92 -6.31 5.57 -6.93
N GLY A 93 -7.06 4.71 -7.61
CA GLY A 93 -7.15 4.68 -9.06
C GLY A 93 -6.13 3.78 -9.76
N ASP A 94 -5.06 3.35 -9.09
CA ASP A 94 -4.12 2.38 -9.67
C ASP A 94 -4.78 1.01 -9.82
N LYS A 95 -4.42 0.28 -10.91
CA LYS A 95 -4.90 -1.07 -11.20
C LYS A 95 -3.72 -2.03 -11.25
N ILE A 96 -3.89 -3.22 -10.71
CA ILE A 96 -2.94 -4.33 -10.81
C ILE A 96 -3.63 -5.55 -11.44
N TRP A 97 -2.90 -6.27 -12.28
CA TRP A 97 -3.32 -7.50 -12.93
C TRP A 97 -2.28 -8.58 -12.72
N THR A 98 -2.70 -9.71 -12.18
CA THR A 98 -1.92 -10.95 -12.16
C THR A 98 -2.42 -11.85 -13.29
N ASP A 99 -1.54 -12.23 -14.20
CA ASP A 99 -1.86 -13.11 -15.33
C ASP A 99 -1.99 -14.58 -14.88
N LYS A 100 -2.22 -15.45 -15.85
CA LYS A 100 -2.27 -16.90 -15.61
C LYS A 100 -1.02 -17.37 -14.87
N ASP A 101 -1.21 -18.24 -13.88
CA ASP A 101 -0.17 -18.84 -13.04
C ASP A 101 0.73 -17.82 -12.32
N SER A 102 0.20 -16.60 -12.12
CA SER A 102 0.90 -15.50 -11.46
C SER A 102 0.23 -15.12 -10.15
N ARG A 103 0.98 -14.46 -9.27
CA ARG A 103 0.48 -13.98 -7.98
C ARG A 103 1.24 -12.75 -7.51
N ALA A 104 0.60 -11.96 -6.67
CA ALA A 104 1.17 -10.78 -6.07
C ALA A 104 0.73 -10.60 -4.63
N GLU A 105 1.52 -9.88 -3.84
CA GLU A 105 1.15 -9.44 -2.50
C GLU A 105 1.23 -7.92 -2.41
N LEU A 106 0.21 -7.33 -1.82
CA LEU A 106 0.14 -5.91 -1.47
C LEU A 106 0.02 -5.77 0.04
N GLN A 107 0.70 -4.76 0.60
CA GLN A 107 0.64 -4.42 2.01
C GLN A 107 0.23 -2.96 2.16
N THR A 108 -0.80 -2.70 2.97
CA THR A 108 -1.24 -1.35 3.28
C THR A 108 -1.65 -1.22 4.74
N GLY A 109 -0.84 -0.55 5.52
CA GLY A 109 -1.11 -0.39 6.95
C GLY A 109 -1.35 -1.73 7.64
N VAL A 110 -2.58 -1.91 8.13
CA VAL A 110 -3.01 -3.13 8.83
C VAL A 110 -3.60 -4.20 7.90
N VAL A 111 -3.53 -4.01 6.58
CA VAL A 111 -4.10 -4.95 5.60
C VAL A 111 -3.01 -5.59 4.74
N SER A 112 -3.02 -6.92 4.65
CA SER A 112 -2.23 -7.72 3.71
C SER A 112 -3.17 -8.34 2.68
N ILE A 113 -2.86 -8.22 1.38
CA ILE A 113 -3.71 -8.65 0.28
C ILE A 113 -2.89 -9.55 -0.63
N HIS A 114 -3.37 -10.77 -0.86
CA HIS A 114 -2.71 -11.79 -1.67
C HIS A 114 -3.57 -12.07 -2.91
N LEU A 115 -3.04 -11.74 -4.08
CA LEU A 115 -3.72 -11.91 -5.36
C LEU A 115 -3.33 -13.27 -5.96
N GLY A 116 -4.34 -14.04 -6.36
CA GLY A 116 -4.17 -15.27 -7.13
C GLY A 116 -4.01 -15.01 -8.63
N SER A 117 -4.03 -16.09 -9.41
CA SER A 117 -3.99 -16.05 -10.87
C SER A 117 -5.21 -15.33 -11.45
N MET A 118 -5.06 -14.68 -12.60
CA MET A 118 -6.13 -14.00 -13.36
C MET A 118 -6.93 -13.01 -12.48
N THR A 119 -6.22 -12.18 -11.69
CA THR A 119 -6.86 -11.28 -10.72
C THR A 119 -6.68 -9.82 -11.10
N ALA A 120 -7.81 -9.10 -11.22
CA ALA A 120 -7.88 -7.66 -11.51
C ALA A 120 -8.33 -6.89 -10.27
N LEU A 121 -7.41 -6.20 -9.61
CA LEU A 121 -7.65 -5.40 -8.42
C LEU A 121 -7.34 -3.91 -8.67
N SER A 122 -8.11 -3.03 -8.01
CA SER A 122 -7.88 -1.58 -8.02
C SER A 122 -8.25 -1.00 -6.66
N PHE A 123 -7.64 0.14 -6.28
CA PHE A 123 -8.07 0.88 -5.09
C PHE A 123 -9.08 1.98 -5.45
N LEU A 124 -10.23 1.95 -4.81
CA LEU A 124 -11.26 2.99 -4.92
C LEU A 124 -11.06 4.09 -3.86
N ASN A 125 -10.68 3.69 -2.65
CA ASN A 125 -10.21 4.55 -1.58
C ASN A 125 -9.05 3.88 -0.86
N LEU A 126 -8.08 4.70 -0.45
CA LEU A 126 -6.95 4.23 0.33
C LEU A 126 -6.40 5.40 1.14
N ASP A 127 -6.73 5.43 2.43
CA ASP A 127 -6.23 6.40 3.39
C ASP A 127 -6.18 5.78 4.79
N GLN A 128 -5.92 6.57 5.81
CA GLN A 128 -5.71 6.11 7.19
C GLN A 128 -6.88 5.29 7.73
N SER A 129 -8.11 5.74 7.51
CA SER A 129 -9.35 5.12 8.02
C SER A 129 -10.12 4.31 6.98
N ILE A 130 -9.67 4.29 5.71
CA ILE A 130 -10.42 3.63 4.66
C ILE A 130 -9.50 2.83 3.72
N THR A 131 -9.90 1.59 3.46
CA THR A 131 -9.34 0.75 2.38
C THR A 131 -10.51 0.14 1.62
N GLN A 132 -10.80 0.70 0.44
CA GLN A 132 -11.85 0.23 -0.45
C GLN A 132 -11.22 -0.30 -1.73
N MET A 133 -11.50 -1.55 -2.04
CA MET A 133 -10.90 -2.29 -3.15
C MET A 133 -11.97 -2.70 -4.16
N ARG A 134 -11.66 -2.57 -5.44
CA ARG A 134 -12.45 -3.11 -6.54
C ARG A 134 -11.81 -4.41 -7.02
N LEU A 135 -12.52 -5.52 -6.90
CA LEU A 135 -12.14 -6.82 -7.44
C LEU A 135 -13.06 -7.14 -8.63
N ALA A 136 -12.54 -6.98 -9.85
CA ALA A 136 -13.34 -7.18 -11.08
C ALA A 136 -13.38 -8.63 -11.54
N GLU A 137 -12.34 -9.41 -11.24
CA GLU A 137 -12.18 -10.83 -11.56
C GLU A 137 -11.06 -11.42 -10.70
N GLY A 138 -11.09 -12.74 -10.50
CA GLY A 138 -10.04 -13.51 -9.87
C GLY A 138 -10.26 -13.75 -8.40
N ALA A 139 -9.19 -14.08 -7.67
CA ALA A 139 -9.24 -14.47 -6.27
C ALA A 139 -8.26 -13.64 -5.44
N ILE A 140 -8.73 -13.16 -4.30
CA ILE A 140 -7.89 -12.54 -3.29
C ILE A 140 -8.10 -13.23 -1.93
N ASN A 141 -7.00 -13.44 -1.22
CA ASN A 141 -7.00 -13.62 0.22
C ASN A 141 -6.53 -12.32 0.84
N PHE A 142 -7.21 -11.84 1.85
CA PHE A 142 -6.76 -10.66 2.56
C PHE A 142 -6.98 -10.78 4.06
N ARG A 143 -6.12 -10.14 4.80
CA ARG A 143 -6.13 -10.10 6.25
C ARG A 143 -6.19 -8.66 6.74
N VAL A 144 -7.13 -8.38 7.62
CA VAL A 144 -7.24 -7.14 8.39
C VAL A 144 -6.79 -7.46 9.81
N LYS A 145 -5.69 -6.83 10.26
CA LYS A 145 -5.08 -7.11 11.58
C LYS A 145 -5.84 -6.44 12.72
N GLU A 146 -6.35 -5.24 12.45
CA GLU A 146 -7.01 -4.37 13.41
C GLU A 146 -8.07 -3.53 12.70
N ILE A 147 -9.19 -3.26 13.37
CA ILE A 147 -10.22 -2.30 12.96
C ILE A 147 -10.40 -1.34 14.13
N ARG A 148 -10.18 -0.06 13.89
CA ARG A 148 -10.43 1.01 14.85
C ARG A 148 -11.81 1.60 14.62
N GLU A 149 -12.32 2.31 15.60
CA GLU A 149 -13.57 3.06 15.44
C GLU A 149 -13.45 4.07 14.28
N GLY A 150 -14.39 4.03 13.35
CA GLY A 150 -14.37 4.85 12.14
C GLY A 150 -13.63 4.25 10.94
N ASP A 151 -12.93 3.11 11.11
CA ASP A 151 -12.27 2.45 9.98
C ASP A 151 -13.28 1.74 9.08
N THR A 152 -13.06 1.81 7.78
CA THR A 152 -13.84 1.12 6.75
C THR A 152 -12.93 0.25 5.88
N TYR A 153 -13.24 -1.03 5.83
CA TYR A 153 -12.61 -2.00 4.93
C TYR A 153 -13.68 -2.63 4.05
N GLU A 154 -13.62 -2.36 2.75
CA GLU A 154 -14.65 -2.73 1.78
C GLU A 154 -14.02 -3.37 0.55
N VAL A 155 -14.64 -4.45 0.04
CA VAL A 155 -14.30 -5.07 -1.24
C VAL A 155 -15.53 -5.09 -2.12
N ASP A 156 -15.41 -4.41 -3.24
CA ASP A 156 -16.44 -4.18 -4.23
C ASP A 156 -16.26 -5.12 -5.40
N THR A 157 -17.26 -5.93 -5.66
CA THR A 157 -17.32 -6.87 -6.78
C THR A 157 -18.41 -6.49 -7.77
N PRO A 158 -18.51 -7.14 -8.94
CA PRO A 158 -19.54 -6.78 -9.92
C PRO A 158 -20.98 -6.92 -9.43
N ASN A 159 -21.23 -7.79 -8.45
CA ASN A 159 -22.59 -8.10 -8.01
C ASN A 159 -22.82 -7.94 -6.50
N VAL A 160 -21.78 -7.80 -5.67
CA VAL A 160 -21.92 -7.61 -4.22
C VAL A 160 -20.85 -6.70 -3.65
N VAL A 161 -21.13 -6.16 -2.48
CA VAL A 161 -20.18 -5.42 -1.64
C VAL A 161 -19.95 -6.18 -0.36
N PHE A 162 -18.68 -6.40 -0.01
CA PHE A 162 -18.30 -7.02 1.25
C PHE A 162 -17.62 -6.00 2.16
N THR A 163 -18.24 -5.73 3.31
CA THR A 163 -17.72 -4.84 4.35
C THR A 163 -17.27 -5.68 5.55
N ILE A 164 -16.02 -5.47 5.99
CA ILE A 164 -15.45 -6.20 7.13
C ILE A 164 -15.95 -5.53 8.41
N THR A 165 -16.50 -6.32 9.35
CA THR A 165 -17.04 -5.86 10.63
C THR A 165 -16.19 -6.27 11.83
N GLN A 166 -15.36 -7.31 11.66
CA GLN A 166 -14.38 -7.74 12.67
C GLN A 166 -13.07 -8.12 11.98
N ALA A 167 -11.95 -7.71 12.58
CA ALA A 167 -10.61 -8.05 12.10
C ALA A 167 -10.45 -9.56 11.92
N GLY A 168 -9.78 -9.97 10.84
CA GLY A 168 -9.69 -11.37 10.49
C GLY A 168 -9.04 -11.65 9.16
N ALA A 169 -9.32 -12.84 8.62
CA ALA A 169 -8.84 -13.29 7.33
C ALA A 169 -10.03 -13.75 6.47
N PHE A 170 -9.99 -13.35 5.21
CA PHE A 170 -11.11 -13.50 4.28
C PHE A 170 -10.59 -13.89 2.91
N ARG A 171 -11.44 -14.61 2.15
CA ARG A 171 -11.21 -14.90 0.74
C ARG A 171 -12.40 -14.46 -0.09
N ILE A 172 -12.13 -13.82 -1.22
CA ILE A 172 -13.14 -13.45 -2.21
C ILE A 172 -12.70 -13.99 -3.56
N ASP A 173 -13.62 -14.69 -4.22
CA ASP A 173 -13.47 -15.24 -5.56
C ASP A 173 -14.52 -14.60 -6.47
N VAL A 174 -14.12 -14.00 -7.59
CA VAL A 174 -15.01 -13.48 -8.65
C VAL A 174 -14.70 -14.23 -9.94
N ASN A 175 -15.71 -14.83 -10.54
CA ASN A 175 -15.55 -15.60 -11.78
C ASN A 175 -15.26 -14.69 -13.01
N GLU A 176 -14.85 -15.33 -14.10
CA GLU A 176 -14.50 -14.67 -15.37
C GLU A 176 -15.63 -13.78 -15.92
N ASN A 177 -16.90 -14.18 -15.74
CA ASN A 177 -18.05 -13.40 -16.20
C ASN A 177 -18.42 -12.24 -15.26
N GLY A 178 -17.99 -12.28 -14.00
CA GLY A 178 -18.34 -11.28 -12.98
C GLY A 178 -19.75 -11.43 -12.42
N ASP A 179 -20.43 -12.52 -12.71
CA ASP A 179 -21.80 -12.82 -12.29
C ASP A 179 -21.88 -13.80 -11.11
N ASN A 180 -20.73 -14.28 -10.62
CA ASN A 180 -20.64 -15.13 -9.45
C ASN A 180 -19.52 -14.63 -8.52
N THR A 181 -19.87 -14.36 -7.26
CA THR A 181 -18.92 -14.00 -6.21
C THR A 181 -19.04 -14.98 -5.05
N GLY A 182 -17.93 -15.62 -4.70
CA GLY A 182 -17.78 -16.43 -3.49
C GLY A 182 -17.03 -15.67 -2.40
N ILE A 183 -17.58 -15.63 -1.19
CA ILE A 183 -16.94 -14.99 -0.03
C ILE A 183 -16.79 -16.01 1.07
N THR A 184 -15.56 -16.22 1.54
CA THR A 184 -15.25 -17.13 2.65
C THR A 184 -14.69 -16.31 3.81
N VAL A 185 -15.31 -16.44 4.98
CA VAL A 185 -14.81 -15.86 6.23
C VAL A 185 -13.99 -16.93 6.93
N ILE A 186 -12.67 -16.79 6.90
CA ILE A 186 -11.75 -17.73 7.56
C ILE A 186 -11.68 -17.42 9.06
N ARG A 187 -11.57 -16.15 9.41
CA ARG A 187 -11.60 -15.59 10.76
C ARG A 187 -12.21 -14.19 10.72
N GLY A 188 -12.71 -13.69 11.86
CA GLY A 188 -13.38 -12.40 11.93
C GLY A 188 -14.83 -12.49 11.45
N ALA A 189 -15.41 -11.38 11.05
CA ALA A 189 -16.77 -11.30 10.53
C ALA A 189 -16.89 -10.19 9.47
N GLY A 190 -17.90 -10.30 8.64
CA GLY A 190 -18.22 -9.27 7.64
C GLY A 190 -19.66 -9.34 7.17
N GLN A 191 -20.09 -8.26 6.52
CA GLN A 191 -21.44 -8.12 5.99
C GLN A 191 -21.38 -7.99 4.46
N VAL A 192 -22.18 -8.79 3.76
CA VAL A 192 -22.38 -8.66 2.32
C VAL A 192 -23.64 -7.86 2.05
N THR A 193 -23.54 -6.92 1.13
CA THR A 193 -24.71 -6.19 0.58
C THR A 193 -24.91 -6.57 -0.88
N ALA A 194 -26.13 -7.06 -1.21
CA ALA A 194 -26.52 -7.47 -2.55
C ALA A 194 -28.01 -7.19 -2.78
N SER A 195 -28.38 -6.60 -3.92
CA SER A 195 -29.78 -6.36 -4.32
C SER A 195 -30.69 -5.81 -3.19
N GLY A 196 -30.19 -4.82 -2.42
CA GLY A 196 -30.94 -4.18 -1.34
C GLY A 196 -31.05 -5.01 -0.06
N LYS A 197 -30.36 -6.15 0.06
CA LYS A 197 -30.32 -7.02 1.23
C LYS A 197 -28.93 -7.06 1.83
N THR A 198 -28.86 -7.33 3.15
CA THR A 198 -27.60 -7.54 3.88
C THR A 198 -27.54 -8.93 4.46
N TYR A 199 -26.36 -9.55 4.42
CA TYR A 199 -26.09 -10.90 4.91
C TYR A 199 -24.87 -10.84 5.82
N ASP A 200 -25.03 -11.17 7.09
CA ASP A 200 -23.93 -11.25 8.02
C ASP A 200 -23.25 -12.61 7.92
N LEU A 201 -21.94 -12.61 7.70
CA LEU A 201 -21.12 -13.82 7.57
C LEU A 201 -20.23 -13.99 8.79
N GLN A 202 -20.24 -15.23 9.32
CA GLN A 202 -19.50 -15.64 10.51
C GLN A 202 -18.27 -16.47 10.15
N PRO A 203 -17.30 -16.61 11.08
CA PRO A 203 -16.12 -17.44 10.85
C PRO A 203 -16.46 -18.86 10.40
N GLY A 204 -15.74 -19.35 9.40
CA GLY A 204 -15.93 -20.68 8.82
C GLY A 204 -17.03 -20.78 7.78
N GLN A 205 -17.81 -19.74 7.53
CA GLN A 205 -18.85 -19.73 6.50
C GLN A 205 -18.30 -19.35 5.13
N ARG A 206 -18.97 -19.90 4.08
CA ARG A 206 -18.82 -19.45 2.70
C ARG A 206 -20.18 -19.03 2.14
N ALA A 207 -20.27 -17.84 1.57
CA ALA A 207 -21.44 -17.38 0.83
C ALA A 207 -21.12 -17.31 -0.66
N ILE A 208 -22.08 -17.70 -1.49
CA ILE A 208 -22.01 -17.67 -2.95
C ILE A 208 -23.18 -16.81 -3.44
N PHE A 209 -22.87 -15.83 -4.26
CA PHE A 209 -23.82 -14.88 -4.83
C PHE A 209 -23.81 -15.00 -6.36
N ASN A 210 -24.96 -15.34 -6.95
CA ASN A 210 -25.11 -15.56 -8.39
C ASN A 210 -26.05 -14.50 -8.99
N GLY A 211 -25.70 -13.99 -10.15
CA GLY A 211 -26.44 -12.96 -10.86
C GLY A 211 -25.95 -11.54 -10.56
N THR A 212 -26.37 -10.58 -11.38
CA THR A 212 -26.01 -9.16 -11.23
C THR A 212 -27.22 -8.29 -10.88
N ASP A 213 -28.38 -8.55 -11.46
CA ASP A 213 -29.59 -7.75 -11.24
C ASP A 213 -30.45 -8.31 -10.09
N ASP A 214 -30.74 -9.61 -10.10
CA ASP A 214 -31.42 -10.35 -9.03
C ASP A 214 -30.46 -11.37 -8.44
N VAL A 215 -29.68 -10.92 -7.46
CA VAL A 215 -28.62 -11.72 -6.87
C VAL A 215 -29.20 -12.80 -5.96
N GLN A 216 -28.98 -14.06 -6.32
CA GLN A 216 -29.33 -15.23 -5.53
C GLN A 216 -28.18 -15.59 -4.57
N SER A 217 -28.51 -15.77 -3.30
CA SER A 217 -27.50 -16.09 -2.27
C SER A 217 -27.64 -17.54 -1.78
N THR A 218 -26.50 -18.20 -1.56
CA THR A 218 -26.40 -19.48 -0.89
C THR A 218 -25.32 -19.37 0.17
N ILE A 219 -25.67 -19.64 1.43
CA ILE A 219 -24.71 -19.64 2.53
C ILE A 219 -24.43 -21.07 2.97
N LEU A 220 -23.17 -21.47 2.85
CA LEU A 220 -22.65 -22.76 3.29
C LEU A 220 -22.08 -22.59 4.70
N PRO A 221 -22.43 -23.49 5.64
CA PRO A 221 -21.98 -23.40 7.03
C PRO A 221 -20.48 -23.74 7.21
N GLN A 222 -19.84 -24.25 6.17
CA GLN A 222 -18.46 -24.69 6.21
C GLN A 222 -17.68 -24.16 5.00
N ALA A 223 -16.49 -23.62 5.27
CA ALA A 223 -15.53 -23.22 4.25
C ALA A 223 -14.99 -24.43 3.48
N PRO A 224 -14.64 -24.28 2.19
CA PRO A 224 -13.98 -25.34 1.44
C PRO A 224 -12.58 -25.63 2.01
N PRO A 225 -11.99 -26.79 1.70
CA PRO A 225 -10.60 -27.08 2.01
C PRO A 225 -9.65 -26.04 1.40
N GLN A 226 -8.57 -25.73 2.12
CA GLN A 226 -7.56 -24.76 1.67
C GLN A 226 -6.85 -25.22 0.40
N ASP A 227 -6.74 -24.34 -0.57
CA ASP A 227 -5.99 -24.52 -1.81
C ASP A 227 -4.55 -23.97 -1.74
N GLY A 228 -3.88 -23.86 -2.89
CA GLY A 228 -2.51 -23.35 -3.00
C GLY A 228 -2.41 -21.85 -2.67
N LEU A 229 -3.43 -21.06 -3.01
CA LEU A 229 -3.48 -19.63 -2.68
C LEU A 229 -3.63 -19.44 -1.16
N ASP A 230 -4.51 -20.21 -0.53
CA ASP A 230 -4.74 -20.12 0.93
C ASP A 230 -3.47 -20.46 1.71
N LYS A 231 -2.78 -21.55 1.34
CA LYS A 231 -1.54 -21.97 2.00
C LYS A 231 -0.45 -20.93 1.86
N TRP A 232 -0.23 -20.44 0.65
CA TRP A 232 0.76 -19.39 0.39
C TRP A 232 0.45 -18.10 1.16
N SER A 233 -0.81 -17.67 1.18
CA SER A 233 -1.26 -16.48 1.92
C SER A 233 -1.01 -16.63 3.43
N ASN A 234 -1.35 -17.79 3.98
CA ASN A 234 -1.09 -18.09 5.39
C ASN A 234 0.41 -18.04 5.74
N ASP A 235 1.27 -18.63 4.88
CA ASP A 235 2.72 -18.62 5.10
C ASP A 235 3.28 -17.18 5.10
N ARG A 236 2.78 -16.32 4.18
CA ARG A 236 3.14 -14.90 4.12
C ARG A 236 2.68 -14.15 5.37
N ASP A 237 1.44 -14.35 5.77
CA ASP A 237 0.85 -13.74 6.98
C ASP A 237 1.58 -14.16 8.27
N LEU A 238 1.98 -15.43 8.38
CA LEU A 238 2.77 -15.93 9.51
C LEU A 238 4.16 -15.30 9.54
N GLY A 239 4.80 -15.13 8.38
CA GLY A 239 6.09 -14.44 8.27
C GLY A 239 6.00 -12.99 8.77
N GLU A 240 4.94 -12.28 8.41
CA GLU A 240 4.70 -10.93 8.88
C GLU A 240 4.42 -10.86 10.39
N GLN A 241 3.58 -11.77 10.91
CA GLN A 241 3.26 -11.83 12.35
C GLN A 241 4.48 -12.11 13.23
N ASN A 242 5.41 -12.92 12.74
CA ASN A 242 6.60 -13.34 13.47
C ASN A 242 7.78 -12.37 13.30
N SER A 243 7.61 -11.27 12.58
CA SER A 243 8.68 -10.29 12.35
C SER A 243 9.19 -9.69 13.67
N VAL A 244 10.50 -9.82 13.90
CA VAL A 244 11.15 -9.24 15.08
C VAL A 244 11.26 -7.72 14.97
N SER A 245 11.32 -7.20 13.76
CA SER A 245 11.41 -5.76 13.48
C SER A 245 10.16 -4.99 13.89
N GLN A 246 9.01 -5.65 13.99
CA GLN A 246 7.77 -5.03 14.49
C GLN A 246 7.85 -4.48 15.92
N ARG A 247 8.86 -4.92 16.70
CA ARG A 247 9.09 -4.39 18.05
C ARG A 247 9.60 -2.95 18.06
N TYR A 248 10.16 -2.49 16.95
CA TYR A 248 10.89 -1.22 16.84
C TYR A 248 10.14 -0.16 16.03
N VAL A 249 9.07 -0.53 15.32
CA VAL A 249 8.33 0.34 14.39
C VAL A 249 6.83 0.37 14.71
N PRO A 250 6.05 1.33 14.18
CA PRO A 250 4.59 1.28 14.22
C PRO A 250 4.05 -0.01 13.60
N GLN A 251 2.98 -0.57 14.18
CA GLN A 251 2.40 -1.84 13.74
C GLN A 251 1.78 -1.78 12.34
N ASP A 252 1.41 -0.60 11.90
CA ASP A 252 0.84 -0.33 10.58
C ASP A 252 1.88 0.06 9.51
N MET A 253 3.18 -0.09 9.80
CA MET A 253 4.25 0.20 8.84
C MET A 253 4.47 -0.99 7.88
N PRO A 254 4.17 -0.87 6.57
CA PRO A 254 4.38 -1.96 5.63
C PRO A 254 5.89 -2.17 5.33
N GLY A 255 6.26 -3.41 5.04
CA GLY A 255 7.63 -3.78 4.68
C GLY A 255 8.56 -4.06 5.85
N THR A 256 8.04 -4.08 7.06
CA THR A 256 8.84 -4.30 8.29
C THR A 256 9.47 -5.68 8.33
N GLN A 257 8.77 -6.72 7.91
CA GLN A 257 9.28 -8.10 7.90
C GLN A 257 10.53 -8.29 7.01
N ASP A 258 10.67 -7.47 5.97
CA ASP A 258 11.83 -7.57 5.08
C ASP A 258 13.13 -7.07 5.74
N LEU A 259 13.04 -6.37 6.86
CA LEU A 259 14.19 -5.90 7.63
C LEU A 259 14.88 -7.03 8.40
N ASP A 260 14.12 -8.07 8.78
CA ASP A 260 14.59 -9.13 9.69
C ASP A 260 15.81 -9.88 9.16
N ASN A 261 15.81 -10.21 7.86
CA ASN A 261 16.87 -10.98 7.22
C ASN A 261 17.90 -10.13 6.46
N ASN A 262 17.71 -8.79 6.44
CA ASN A 262 18.51 -7.90 5.61
C ASN A 262 19.29 -6.86 6.44
N GLY A 263 19.28 -6.98 7.76
CA GLY A 263 19.99 -6.04 8.63
C GLY A 263 19.91 -6.39 10.10
N THR A 264 20.44 -5.51 10.93
CA THR A 264 20.49 -5.69 12.37
C THR A 264 20.01 -4.45 13.10
N TRP A 265 19.24 -4.65 14.16
CA TRP A 265 18.81 -3.61 15.07
C TRP A 265 19.85 -3.35 16.16
N SER A 266 20.04 -2.10 16.51
CA SER A 266 20.86 -1.63 17.62
C SER A 266 20.15 -0.50 18.34
N GLN A 267 20.63 -0.16 19.54
CA GLN A 267 20.17 1.01 20.29
C GLN A 267 21.21 2.13 20.16
N ASP A 268 20.78 3.31 19.76
CA ASP A 268 21.63 4.50 19.66
C ASP A 268 21.29 5.49 20.77
N GLY A 269 21.79 5.22 21.98
CA GLY A 269 21.63 6.10 23.13
C GLY A 269 20.20 6.64 23.27
N ASP A 270 20.09 7.97 23.34
CA ASP A 270 18.81 8.68 23.49
C ASP A 270 18.00 8.81 22.20
N ASN A 271 18.59 8.45 21.04
CA ASN A 271 17.91 8.55 19.74
C ASN A 271 17.02 7.33 19.43
N GLY A 272 17.12 6.27 20.24
CA GLY A 272 16.25 5.10 20.13
C GLY A 272 16.79 4.00 19.21
N PRO A 273 15.91 3.11 18.71
CA PRO A 273 16.30 2.00 17.87
C PRO A 273 16.79 2.48 16.49
N VAL A 274 17.86 1.86 16.01
CA VAL A 274 18.44 2.09 14.69
C VAL A 274 18.67 0.76 13.99
N TRP A 275 18.27 0.67 12.72
CA TRP A 275 18.48 -0.50 11.89
C TRP A 275 19.62 -0.28 10.88
N TYR A 276 20.52 -1.23 10.78
CA TYR A 276 21.67 -1.20 9.87
C TYR A 276 21.52 -2.27 8.80
N PRO A 277 21.51 -1.92 7.49
CA PRO A 277 21.49 -2.92 6.41
C PRO A 277 22.77 -3.76 6.42
N SER A 278 22.64 -5.07 6.13
CA SER A 278 23.78 -6.01 6.17
C SER A 278 24.56 -6.06 4.86
N GLU A 279 23.87 -6.03 3.73
CA GLU A 279 24.47 -6.30 2.40
C GLU A 279 24.49 -5.04 1.54
N VAL A 280 25.27 -4.04 1.98
CA VAL A 280 25.50 -2.81 1.20
C VAL A 280 27.00 -2.60 1.03
N SER A 281 27.41 -2.03 -0.12
CA SER A 281 28.82 -1.71 -0.35
C SER A 281 29.30 -0.59 0.58
N PRO A 282 30.61 -0.49 0.84
CA PRO A 282 31.17 0.59 1.66
C PRO A 282 30.82 2.00 1.17
N ASP A 283 30.67 2.17 -0.15
CA ASP A 283 30.34 3.45 -0.78
C ASP A 283 28.84 3.66 -0.96
N TRP A 284 28.02 2.75 -0.44
CA TRP A 284 26.55 2.86 -0.52
C TRP A 284 26.04 4.02 0.33
N ALA A 285 25.08 4.74 -0.23
CA ALA A 285 24.29 5.72 0.50
C ALA A 285 22.79 5.45 0.32
N PRO A 286 21.94 5.86 1.24
CA PRO A 286 20.49 5.81 1.05
C PRO A 286 20.07 6.55 -0.23
N TYR A 287 19.05 6.03 -0.92
CA TYR A 287 18.53 6.56 -2.19
C TYR A 287 19.55 6.53 -3.34
N SER A 288 20.46 5.54 -3.37
CA SER A 288 21.43 5.36 -4.44
C SER A 288 21.24 4.09 -5.27
N ASN A 289 20.37 3.16 -4.87
CA ASN A 289 20.13 1.89 -5.56
C ASN A 289 18.66 1.70 -5.92
N GLY A 290 18.18 2.42 -6.91
CA GLY A 290 16.77 2.42 -7.30
C GLY A 290 16.49 3.36 -8.46
N TYR A 291 15.30 3.92 -8.52
CA TYR A 291 14.90 4.90 -9.52
C TYR A 291 13.81 5.82 -9.01
N TRP A 292 13.68 6.97 -9.65
CA TRP A 292 12.58 7.90 -9.39
C TRP A 292 11.38 7.57 -10.27
N SER A 293 10.23 7.34 -9.64
CA SER A 293 8.95 7.17 -10.31
C SER A 293 8.05 8.36 -10.01
N TYR A 294 7.09 8.64 -10.88
CA TYR A 294 6.09 9.67 -10.64
C TYR A 294 4.78 9.01 -10.22
N VAL A 295 4.38 9.21 -8.97
CA VAL A 295 3.21 8.59 -8.35
C VAL A 295 2.29 9.69 -7.78
N GLY A 296 1.09 9.83 -8.34
CA GLY A 296 0.10 10.77 -7.80
C GLY A 296 -0.41 10.36 -6.42
N PRO A 297 -0.75 11.31 -5.54
CA PRO A 297 -0.64 12.76 -5.70
C PRO A 297 0.73 13.33 -5.31
N TRP A 298 1.66 12.53 -4.77
CA TRP A 298 2.97 13.00 -4.24
C TRP A 298 3.96 13.41 -5.32
N GLY A 299 3.79 12.94 -6.55
CA GLY A 299 4.73 13.21 -7.62
C GLY A 299 5.98 12.33 -7.56
N TRP A 300 7.17 12.94 -7.53
CA TRP A 300 8.42 12.19 -7.52
C TRP A 300 8.55 11.32 -6.28
N THR A 301 8.72 10.02 -6.51
CA THR A 301 8.69 8.98 -5.50
C THR A 301 9.86 8.03 -5.74
N TRP A 302 10.61 7.71 -4.72
CA TRP A 302 11.71 6.76 -4.79
C TRP A 302 11.19 5.32 -4.81
N VAL A 303 11.77 4.48 -5.66
CA VAL A 303 11.53 3.03 -5.70
C VAL A 303 12.88 2.33 -5.61
N ASP A 304 13.15 1.72 -4.48
CA ASP A 304 14.42 1.04 -4.21
C ASP A 304 14.39 -0.41 -4.72
N TYR A 305 15.55 -0.91 -5.20
CA TYR A 305 15.67 -2.28 -5.69
C TYR A 305 15.91 -3.31 -4.58
N ALA A 306 16.39 -2.89 -3.41
CA ALA A 306 16.62 -3.80 -2.30
C ALA A 306 15.30 -4.43 -1.85
N PRO A 307 15.27 -5.72 -1.48
CA PRO A 307 14.05 -6.37 -0.99
C PRO A 307 13.46 -5.68 0.23
N TRP A 308 14.27 -5.10 1.08
CA TRP A 308 13.90 -4.31 2.27
C TRP A 308 13.65 -2.83 1.98
N GLY A 309 13.73 -2.41 0.72
CA GLY A 309 13.79 -1.02 0.28
C GLY A 309 12.43 -0.31 0.24
N PHE A 310 11.52 -0.58 1.19
CA PHE A 310 10.27 0.19 1.32
C PHE A 310 10.24 0.97 2.62
N ALA A 311 10.20 0.30 3.78
CA ALA A 311 10.08 0.98 5.06
C ALA A 311 11.17 2.04 5.28
N PRO A 312 12.48 1.76 5.06
CA PRO A 312 13.53 2.74 5.33
C PRO A 312 13.58 3.94 4.37
N PHE A 313 12.89 3.87 3.24
CA PHE A 313 12.88 4.97 2.26
C PHE A 313 11.59 5.80 2.26
N HIS A 314 10.52 5.27 2.86
CA HIS A 314 9.21 5.93 2.92
C HIS A 314 8.80 6.32 4.33
N TYR A 315 9.59 5.93 5.32
CA TYR A 315 9.39 6.27 6.74
C TYR A 315 10.73 6.55 7.41
N GLY A 316 10.70 7.32 8.50
CA GLY A 316 11.90 7.55 9.30
C GLY A 316 12.93 8.48 8.67
N ARG A 317 14.16 8.36 9.15
CA ARG A 317 15.33 9.15 8.71
C ARG A 317 16.59 8.30 8.72
N TRP A 318 17.60 8.74 7.97
CA TRP A 318 18.90 8.09 7.91
C TRP A 318 19.95 8.84 8.72
N GLY A 319 20.87 8.13 9.37
CA GLY A 319 22.03 8.69 10.07
C GLY A 319 23.30 7.96 9.69
N TYR A 320 24.41 8.69 9.59
CA TYR A 320 25.73 8.11 9.36
C TYR A 320 26.46 8.01 10.71
N ILE A 321 26.52 6.79 11.26
CA ILE A 321 26.97 6.53 12.63
C ILE A 321 28.05 5.46 12.60
N GLY A 322 29.19 5.73 13.25
CA GLY A 322 30.28 4.76 13.30
C GLY A 322 30.72 4.27 11.93
N ASN A 323 30.80 5.17 10.96
CA ASN A 323 31.22 4.93 9.59
C ASN A 323 30.28 4.04 8.75
N ARG A 324 28.98 3.99 9.12
CA ARG A 324 27.93 3.25 8.37
C ARG A 324 26.59 3.95 8.46
N TRP A 325 25.72 3.71 7.47
CA TRP A 325 24.35 4.21 7.44
C TRP A 325 23.45 3.38 8.33
N GLY A 326 22.67 4.04 9.20
CA GLY A 326 21.63 3.46 10.02
C GLY A 326 20.31 4.18 9.82
N TRP A 327 19.21 3.45 9.84
CA TRP A 327 17.87 3.97 9.69
C TRP A 327 17.15 4.05 11.03
N TYR A 328 16.59 5.24 11.32
CA TYR A 328 15.75 5.52 12.48
C TYR A 328 14.30 5.53 12.05
N PRO A 329 13.45 4.62 12.54
CA PRO A 329 12.05 4.50 12.09
C PRO A 329 11.13 5.65 12.52
N GLY A 330 11.56 6.49 13.46
CA GLY A 330 10.73 7.49 14.11
C GLY A 330 9.98 6.93 15.32
N PRO A 331 8.97 7.65 15.83
CA PRO A 331 8.17 7.21 16.99
C PRO A 331 7.44 5.90 16.70
N ARG A 332 7.53 4.96 17.65
CA ARG A 332 6.91 3.63 17.52
C ARG A 332 5.38 3.65 17.64
N PHE A 333 4.85 4.60 18.41
CA PHE A 333 3.41 4.68 18.69
C PHE A 333 2.71 5.67 17.77
N GLY A 334 1.44 5.40 17.50
CA GLY A 334 0.63 6.15 16.55
C GLY A 334 0.74 5.64 15.11
N ALA A 335 -0.17 6.09 14.25
CA ALA A 335 -0.18 5.69 12.84
C ALA A 335 1.04 6.21 12.09
N CYS A 336 1.65 5.38 11.23
CA CYS A 336 2.71 5.83 10.35
C CYS A 336 2.13 6.71 9.21
N ILE A 337 2.92 7.66 8.73
CA ILE A 337 2.55 8.52 7.61
C ILE A 337 3.57 8.33 6.49
N TYR A 338 3.06 7.89 5.35
CA TYR A 338 3.85 7.66 4.16
C TYR A 338 4.44 8.95 3.59
N GLY A 339 5.73 8.90 3.22
CA GLY A 339 6.40 9.92 2.43
C GLY A 339 6.97 9.35 1.13
N PRO A 340 6.94 10.09 0.00
CA PRO A 340 7.42 9.59 -1.29
C PRO A 340 8.93 9.34 -1.31
N ALA A 341 9.68 10.10 -0.54
CA ALA A 341 11.08 9.94 -0.15
C ALA A 341 11.41 11.01 0.89
N PHE A 342 12.30 10.71 1.83
CA PHE A 342 12.80 11.71 2.78
C PHE A 342 14.18 12.20 2.35
N VAL A 343 14.18 13.08 1.36
CA VAL A 343 15.38 13.68 0.77
C VAL A 343 15.25 15.20 0.65
N GLY A 344 16.39 15.89 0.60
CA GLY A 344 16.51 17.25 0.07
C GLY A 344 17.07 17.20 -1.34
N PHE A 345 16.56 18.03 -2.25
CA PHE A 345 17.11 18.20 -3.59
C PHE A 345 18.17 19.29 -3.63
N LEU A 346 19.09 19.20 -4.58
CA LEU A 346 20.13 20.18 -4.83
C LEU A 346 19.87 20.91 -6.16
N GLY A 347 19.78 22.23 -6.08
CA GLY A 347 19.56 23.15 -7.20
C GLY A 347 20.63 24.24 -7.29
N GLY A 348 20.33 25.34 -7.98
CA GLY A 348 21.20 26.52 -8.05
C GLY A 348 22.28 26.46 -9.14
N GLY A 349 22.06 25.74 -10.23
CA GLY A 349 22.98 25.72 -11.36
C GLY A 349 24.22 24.85 -11.16
N VAL A 350 24.15 23.92 -10.24
CA VAL A 350 25.23 22.96 -9.97
C VAL A 350 25.42 22.08 -11.19
N GLY A 351 26.49 22.25 -11.90
CA GLY A 351 26.94 21.38 -12.97
C GLY A 351 27.46 20.07 -12.39
N PHE A 352 26.58 19.12 -12.09
CA PHE A 352 27.03 17.76 -11.94
C PHE A 352 27.58 17.33 -13.32
N GLY A 353 28.85 17.01 -13.44
CA GLY A 353 29.63 16.84 -14.69
C GLY A 353 29.13 15.83 -15.72
N PHE A 354 27.88 15.95 -16.17
CA PHE A 354 27.24 15.14 -17.19
C PHE A 354 27.42 15.70 -18.61
N GLY A 355 28.62 16.14 -18.99
CA GLY A 355 28.85 16.66 -20.33
C GLY A 355 28.04 17.95 -20.59
N VAL A 356 27.11 17.95 -21.51
CA VAL A 356 26.31 19.12 -21.88
C VAL A 356 24.92 19.05 -21.16
N GLY A 357 24.85 19.28 -19.84
CA GLY A 357 23.55 19.34 -19.17
C GLY A 357 23.61 19.32 -17.64
N PHE A 358 22.64 20.00 -17.02
CA PHE A 358 22.47 19.99 -15.58
C PHE A 358 21.81 18.68 -15.13
N GLY A 359 22.36 18.04 -14.08
CA GLY A 359 21.79 16.89 -13.43
C GLY A 359 20.72 17.26 -12.38
N VAL A 360 20.17 16.24 -11.75
CA VAL A 360 19.35 16.31 -10.54
C VAL A 360 20.14 15.61 -9.43
N GLY A 361 20.36 16.32 -8.32
CA GLY A 361 21.05 15.78 -7.14
C GLY A 361 20.10 15.75 -5.96
N TRP A 362 20.32 14.83 -5.02
CA TRP A 362 19.59 14.69 -3.76
C TRP A 362 20.45 14.06 -2.69
N PHE A 363 20.03 14.23 -1.44
CA PHE A 363 20.69 13.63 -0.27
C PHE A 363 19.61 13.16 0.73
N PRO A 364 19.88 12.12 1.55
CA PRO A 364 18.96 11.67 2.58
C PRO A 364 18.81 12.71 3.69
N LEU A 365 17.61 12.87 4.22
CA LEU A 365 17.39 13.67 5.43
C LEU A 365 17.87 12.92 6.66
N GLY A 366 18.57 13.65 7.53
CA GLY A 366 19.10 13.16 8.79
C GLY A 366 18.08 13.10 9.93
N PHE A 367 18.47 12.46 11.02
CA PHE A 367 17.68 12.42 12.25
C PHE A 367 17.38 13.84 12.76
N GLY A 368 16.10 14.13 13.04
CA GLY A 368 15.65 15.45 13.48
C GLY A 368 15.54 16.52 12.38
N GLU A 369 15.85 16.18 11.13
CA GLU A 369 15.77 17.12 10.01
C GLU A 369 14.36 17.20 9.43
N PRO A 370 13.85 18.43 9.13
CA PRO A 370 12.53 18.62 8.58
C PRO A 370 12.46 18.20 7.12
N PHE A 371 11.35 17.58 6.76
CA PHE A 371 10.94 17.32 5.39
C PHE A 371 9.97 18.38 4.92
N HIS A 372 10.26 19.03 3.80
CA HIS A 372 9.39 19.98 3.13
C HIS A 372 8.80 19.34 1.89
N PRO A 373 7.50 18.99 1.89
CA PRO A 373 6.86 18.32 0.76
C PRO A 373 6.98 19.16 -0.54
N TRP A 374 7.33 18.50 -1.65
CA TRP A 374 7.33 19.08 -3.00
C TRP A 374 5.99 19.00 -3.71
N TYR A 375 5.01 18.45 -3.04
CA TYR A 375 3.61 18.35 -3.44
C TYR A 375 2.74 19.24 -2.57
N HIS A 376 1.49 19.41 -2.96
CA HIS A 376 0.54 20.15 -2.12
C HIS A 376 0.34 19.44 -0.79
N ALA A 377 0.54 20.16 0.29
CA ALA A 377 0.38 19.67 1.65
C ALA A 377 -0.04 20.82 2.56
N GLY A 378 -1.08 20.63 3.32
CA GLY A 378 -1.55 21.57 4.32
C GLY A 378 -0.57 21.69 5.50
N PHE A 379 -0.80 22.72 6.33
CA PHE A 379 0.04 22.98 7.50
C PHE A 379 0.09 21.78 8.46
N ARG A 380 -1.07 21.24 8.82
CA ARG A 380 -1.18 20.08 9.74
C ARG A 380 -0.56 18.82 9.15
N TYR A 381 -0.78 18.55 7.85
CA TYR A 381 -0.16 17.42 7.18
C TYR A 381 1.36 17.51 7.22
N SER A 382 1.92 18.70 6.92
CA SER A 382 3.37 18.94 6.94
C SER A 382 3.96 18.77 8.34
N GLU A 383 3.25 19.12 9.38
CA GLU A 383 3.65 18.87 10.77
C GLU A 383 3.58 17.37 11.09
N ARG A 384 2.46 16.72 10.81
CA ARG A 384 2.23 15.29 11.10
C ARG A 384 3.26 14.40 10.41
N ILE A 385 3.53 14.59 9.09
CA ILE A 385 4.50 13.75 8.37
C ILE A 385 5.91 13.88 8.96
N ASN A 386 6.27 15.02 9.52
CA ASN A 386 7.54 15.22 10.18
C ASN A 386 7.57 14.56 11.57
N VAL A 387 6.60 14.85 12.42
CA VAL A 387 6.54 14.31 13.79
C VAL A 387 6.42 12.78 13.81
N ARG A 388 5.75 12.17 12.84
CA ARG A 388 5.61 10.71 12.72
C ARG A 388 6.84 10.01 12.14
N ASN A 389 7.73 10.73 11.47
CA ASN A 389 8.90 10.16 10.81
C ASN A 389 10.24 10.57 11.43
N THR A 390 10.25 11.46 12.43
CA THR A 390 11.47 11.79 13.17
C THR A 390 11.13 12.57 14.44
N PHE A 391 12.09 12.73 15.32
CA PHE A 391 11.92 13.54 16.54
C PHE A 391 12.27 15.00 16.25
N ILE A 392 11.27 15.83 16.02
CA ILE A 392 11.42 17.27 15.81
C ILE A 392 11.31 17.98 17.17
N ARG A 393 12.39 18.63 17.61
CA ARG A 393 12.41 19.39 18.89
C ARG A 393 11.64 20.70 18.80
N ASN A 394 11.60 21.31 17.63
CA ASN A 394 10.91 22.58 17.37
C ASN A 394 10.11 22.49 16.07
N VAL A 395 8.80 22.36 16.16
CA VAL A 395 7.90 22.25 15.01
C VAL A 395 7.91 23.47 14.08
N ASN A 396 8.34 24.63 14.56
CA ASN A 396 8.42 25.83 13.72
C ASN A 396 9.42 25.68 12.57
N VAL A 397 10.42 24.77 12.67
CA VAL A 397 11.36 24.51 11.58
C VAL A 397 10.70 23.81 10.39
N VAL A 398 9.60 23.12 10.61
CA VAL A 398 8.82 22.46 9.55
C VAL A 398 8.17 23.47 8.62
N HIS A 399 7.86 24.67 9.13
CA HIS A 399 7.19 25.73 8.41
C HIS A 399 8.14 26.81 7.88
N SER A 400 9.42 26.74 8.26
CA SER A 400 10.45 27.67 7.82
C SER A 400 11.19 27.07 6.63
N THR A 401 10.91 27.56 5.42
CA THR A 401 11.59 27.13 4.19
C THR A 401 12.99 27.73 4.04
N ASN A 402 13.39 28.70 4.88
CA ASN A 402 14.62 29.43 4.76
C ASN A 402 15.62 29.03 5.86
N ASN A 403 16.82 28.61 5.42
CA ASN A 403 18.03 28.43 6.23
C ASN A 403 18.09 27.26 7.21
N PHE A 404 17.52 26.10 6.88
CA PHE A 404 17.89 24.89 7.61
C PHE A 404 19.22 24.34 7.09
N ASN A 405 20.17 24.12 8.02
CA ASN A 405 21.46 23.54 7.67
C ASN A 405 21.39 22.01 7.74
N TYR A 406 21.19 21.38 6.58
CA TYR A 406 21.09 19.92 6.46
C TYR A 406 22.47 19.26 6.54
N SER A 407 22.61 18.23 7.35
CA SER A 407 23.87 17.54 7.66
C SER A 407 24.54 16.93 6.42
N TYR A 408 23.73 16.50 5.45
CA TYR A 408 24.23 15.74 4.31
C TYR A 408 24.20 16.50 2.97
N ALA A 409 23.73 17.75 2.94
CA ALA A 409 23.58 18.53 1.72
C ALA A 409 24.89 18.73 0.93
N HIS A 410 26.01 18.80 1.64
CA HIS A 410 27.34 19.04 1.05
C HIS A 410 28.32 17.87 1.26
N ASN A 411 27.79 16.69 1.61
CA ASN A 411 28.60 15.50 1.85
C ASN A 411 28.67 14.62 0.58
N THR A 412 29.85 14.46 0.01
CA THR A 412 30.07 13.66 -1.21
C THR A 412 29.70 12.18 -1.05
N HIS A 413 29.76 11.64 0.16
CA HIS A 413 29.36 10.26 0.47
C HIS A 413 27.85 10.08 0.69
N ALA A 414 27.09 11.18 0.76
CA ALA A 414 25.64 11.14 0.99
C ALA A 414 24.84 11.61 -0.22
N VAL A 415 25.43 12.50 -1.04
CA VAL A 415 24.75 13.04 -2.22
C VAL A 415 24.78 12.04 -3.36
N THR A 416 23.62 11.82 -3.96
CA THR A 416 23.46 11.07 -5.21
C THR A 416 22.98 12.01 -6.31
N ALA A 417 23.44 11.82 -7.54
CA ALA A 417 22.98 12.61 -8.67
C ALA A 417 22.88 11.77 -9.94
N THR A 418 21.99 12.17 -10.83
CA THR A 418 21.85 11.56 -12.16
C THR A 418 21.55 12.64 -13.20
N SER A 419 21.66 12.30 -14.48
CA SER A 419 21.26 13.22 -15.55
C SER A 419 19.77 13.54 -15.48
N ARG A 420 19.37 14.72 -15.96
CA ARG A 420 17.93 15.09 -16.02
C ARG A 420 17.11 14.06 -16.78
N SER A 421 17.62 13.54 -17.91
CA SER A 421 16.95 12.51 -18.69
C SER A 421 16.89 11.15 -17.98
N GLY A 422 17.93 10.79 -17.22
CA GLY A 422 17.93 9.59 -16.38
C GLY A 422 16.87 9.67 -15.27
N PHE A 423 16.78 10.83 -14.60
CA PHE A 423 15.81 11.08 -13.58
C PHE A 423 14.37 11.02 -14.13
N THR A 424 14.06 11.84 -15.16
CA THR A 424 12.70 11.88 -15.75
C THR A 424 12.33 10.63 -16.53
N GLY A 425 13.32 9.86 -16.98
CA GLY A 425 13.13 8.57 -17.66
C GLY A 425 12.95 7.39 -16.70
N GLY A 426 13.05 7.59 -15.38
CA GLY A 426 12.96 6.50 -14.39
C GLY A 426 14.08 5.47 -14.56
N GLN A 427 15.29 5.91 -14.95
CA GLN A 427 16.44 5.02 -15.13
C GLN A 427 17.05 4.62 -13.79
N ALA A 428 17.64 3.44 -13.75
CA ALA A 428 18.35 2.95 -12.58
C ALA A 428 19.50 3.89 -12.20
N VAL A 429 19.48 4.43 -11.00
CA VAL A 429 20.47 5.39 -10.50
C VAL A 429 21.83 4.74 -10.32
N ASN A 430 21.88 3.52 -9.80
CA ASN A 430 23.13 2.76 -9.61
C ASN A 430 23.96 2.56 -10.88
N ARG A 431 23.37 2.69 -12.07
CA ARG A 431 24.05 2.60 -13.38
C ARG A 431 24.36 3.94 -14.02
N GLY A 432 23.68 5.01 -13.57
CA GLY A 432 23.78 6.34 -14.16
C GLY A 432 24.25 7.41 -13.18
N ALA A 433 24.74 7.02 -11.99
CA ALA A 433 25.21 7.97 -10.99
C ALA A 433 26.39 8.79 -11.50
N ALA A 434 26.34 10.09 -11.27
CA ALA A 434 27.42 11.01 -11.59
C ALA A 434 28.53 10.91 -10.56
N HIS A 435 29.74 11.14 -11.01
CA HIS A 435 30.84 11.42 -10.08
C HIS A 435 30.66 12.82 -9.48
N ILE A 436 30.47 12.86 -8.16
CA ILE A 436 30.25 14.09 -7.40
C ILE A 436 31.56 14.49 -6.71
N ASN A 437 32.01 15.72 -6.97
CA ASN A 437 33.18 16.29 -6.29
C ASN A 437 32.78 17.41 -5.34
N GLU A 438 33.62 17.73 -4.38
CA GLU A 438 33.36 18.79 -3.41
C GLU A 438 33.11 20.17 -4.05
N ALA A 439 33.81 20.49 -5.14
CA ALA A 439 33.66 21.78 -5.82
C ALA A 439 32.24 21.94 -6.38
N SER A 440 31.64 20.85 -6.88
CA SER A 440 30.25 20.85 -7.34
C SER A 440 29.24 21.07 -6.22
N LEU A 441 29.56 20.66 -4.98
CA LEU A 441 28.65 20.80 -3.84
C LEU A 441 28.76 22.15 -3.11
N ARG A 442 29.92 22.84 -3.16
CA ARG A 442 30.13 24.09 -2.41
C ARG A 442 29.14 25.21 -2.73
N GLY A 443 28.65 25.27 -3.97
CA GLY A 443 27.66 26.25 -4.41
C GLY A 443 26.23 25.72 -4.54
N ALA A 444 26.00 24.48 -4.17
CA ALA A 444 24.71 23.84 -4.28
C ALA A 444 23.74 24.40 -3.23
N GLN A 445 22.56 24.84 -3.68
CA GLN A 445 21.50 25.28 -2.81
C GLN A 445 20.52 24.12 -2.58
N VAL A 446 20.10 23.92 -1.34
CA VAL A 446 19.05 22.96 -1.03
C VAL A 446 17.72 23.52 -1.52
N THR A 447 17.00 22.69 -2.25
CA THR A 447 15.65 22.98 -2.76
C THR A 447 14.69 21.89 -2.30
N ASN A 448 13.42 22.22 -2.27
CA ASN A 448 12.36 21.28 -1.90
C ASN A 448 11.75 20.56 -3.12
N ASN A 449 12.32 20.71 -4.33
CA ASN A 449 11.84 20.01 -5.51
C ASN A 449 12.98 19.69 -6.50
N ALA A 450 12.75 18.71 -7.36
CA ALA A 450 13.73 18.28 -8.37
C ALA A 450 13.86 19.24 -9.57
N GLY A 451 12.99 20.23 -9.73
CA GLY A 451 13.00 21.21 -10.82
C GLY A 451 12.83 20.60 -12.22
N VAL A 452 12.19 19.42 -12.33
CA VAL A 452 11.98 18.71 -13.59
C VAL A 452 10.55 18.19 -13.70
N SER A 453 10.00 18.25 -14.93
CA SER A 453 8.68 17.69 -15.22
C SER A 453 8.73 16.19 -15.48
N PRO A 454 7.71 15.43 -15.09
CA PRO A 454 7.64 14.00 -15.34
C PRO A 454 7.43 13.69 -16.83
N SER A 455 7.89 12.53 -17.24
CA SER A 455 7.62 11.91 -18.53
C SER A 455 6.69 10.70 -18.34
N ARG A 456 6.17 10.15 -19.45
CA ARG A 456 5.38 8.90 -19.40
C ARG A 456 6.17 7.74 -18.77
N GLN A 457 7.47 7.65 -19.05
CA GLN A 457 8.33 6.60 -18.50
C GLN A 457 8.49 6.71 -16.98
N SER A 458 8.39 7.92 -16.42
CA SER A 458 8.50 8.10 -14.97
C SER A 458 7.39 7.38 -14.20
N ALA A 459 6.22 7.12 -14.82
CA ALA A 459 5.13 6.42 -14.13
C ALA A 459 5.45 4.97 -13.78
N PHE A 460 6.35 4.35 -14.55
CA PHE A 460 6.66 2.91 -14.44
C PHE A 460 8.10 2.64 -14.00
N GLY A 461 9.02 3.55 -14.30
CA GLY A 461 10.45 3.28 -14.37
C GLY A 461 10.86 2.70 -15.72
N ALA A 462 12.08 3.01 -16.20
CA ALA A 462 12.54 2.70 -17.55
C ALA A 462 12.52 1.20 -17.89
N ALA A 463 12.82 0.34 -16.92
CA ALA A 463 12.82 -1.10 -17.10
C ALA A 463 11.40 -1.68 -17.27
N ASN A 464 10.42 -1.07 -16.57
CA ASN A 464 9.05 -1.57 -16.47
C ASN A 464 8.11 -0.96 -17.52
N ALA A 465 8.52 0.15 -18.13
CA ALA A 465 7.78 0.83 -19.21
C ALA A 465 7.93 0.16 -20.59
N ARG A 466 8.83 -0.81 -20.71
CA ARG A 466 9.20 -1.46 -21.98
C ARG A 466 8.64 -2.89 -22.04
N GLY A 467 8.05 -3.25 -23.17
CA GLY A 467 7.63 -4.61 -23.49
C GLY A 467 6.13 -4.78 -23.64
N ASN A 468 5.72 -5.90 -24.21
CA ASN A 468 4.34 -6.39 -24.17
C ASN A 468 4.09 -6.91 -22.75
N VAL A 469 3.35 -6.15 -21.98
CA VAL A 469 2.87 -6.60 -20.67
C VAL A 469 1.51 -7.24 -20.83
N SER A 470 1.25 -8.33 -20.12
CA SER A 470 -0.06 -8.90 -20.00
C SER A 470 -1.00 -7.88 -19.35
N ARG A 471 -2.22 -7.82 -19.82
CA ARG A 471 -3.26 -6.93 -19.30
C ARG A 471 -4.58 -7.67 -19.24
N PRO A 472 -5.49 -7.28 -18.34
CA PRO A 472 -6.81 -7.92 -18.30
C PRO A 472 -7.53 -7.72 -19.62
N PRO A 473 -8.42 -8.65 -19.99
CA PRO A 473 -9.37 -8.44 -21.10
C PRO A 473 -10.14 -7.13 -20.91
N SER A 474 -10.49 -6.47 -22.00
CA SER A 474 -11.23 -5.18 -21.94
C SER A 474 -12.60 -5.30 -21.23
N SER A 475 -13.23 -6.47 -21.29
CA SER A 475 -14.43 -6.80 -20.53
C SER A 475 -14.23 -6.72 -19.02
N VAL A 476 -13.06 -7.17 -18.53
CA VAL A 476 -12.67 -7.15 -17.11
C VAL A 476 -12.19 -5.76 -16.69
N GLU A 477 -11.35 -5.14 -17.53
CA GLU A 477 -10.82 -3.80 -17.25
C GLU A 477 -11.95 -2.77 -17.07
N ASN A 478 -12.97 -2.83 -17.94
CA ASN A 478 -14.09 -1.90 -17.94
C ASN A 478 -15.32 -2.39 -17.16
N ARG A 479 -15.21 -3.51 -16.45
CA ARG A 479 -16.33 -4.09 -15.68
C ARG A 479 -16.72 -3.15 -14.54
N SER A 480 -18.01 -2.90 -14.39
CA SER A 480 -18.56 -2.15 -13.26
C SER A 480 -18.58 -3.00 -12.01
N VAL A 481 -18.44 -2.37 -10.84
CA VAL A 481 -18.65 -3.00 -9.54
C VAL A 481 -19.69 -2.24 -8.74
N MET A 482 -20.29 -2.91 -7.76
CA MET A 482 -21.18 -2.31 -6.78
C MET A 482 -20.35 -1.79 -5.60
N ALA A 483 -20.69 -0.64 -5.03
CA ALA A 483 -20.04 -0.04 -3.87
C ALA A 483 -21.04 0.54 -2.89
N ARG A 484 -20.75 0.47 -1.60
CA ARG A 484 -21.51 1.21 -0.55
C ARG A 484 -20.87 2.55 -0.29
N THR A 485 -19.55 2.56 -0.21
CA THR A 485 -18.76 3.76 0.06
C THR A 485 -18.48 4.50 -1.26
N THR A 486 -18.62 5.81 -1.25
CA THR A 486 -18.32 6.65 -2.43
C THR A 486 -16.83 6.57 -2.74
N PRO A 487 -16.44 6.21 -3.98
CA PRO A 487 -15.05 6.19 -4.39
C PRO A 487 -14.37 7.55 -4.28
N GLY A 488 -13.09 7.53 -3.94
CA GLY A 488 -12.24 8.73 -3.93
C GLY A 488 -12.08 9.36 -5.32
N ALA A 489 -11.76 10.65 -5.36
CA ALA A 489 -11.63 11.40 -6.61
C ALA A 489 -10.62 10.79 -7.61
N GLY A 490 -9.53 10.18 -7.09
CA GLY A 490 -8.53 9.47 -7.91
C GLY A 490 -9.08 8.26 -8.66
N ALA A 491 -10.18 7.68 -8.21
CA ALA A 491 -10.85 6.52 -8.83
C ALA A 491 -11.97 6.89 -9.81
N SER A 492 -12.17 8.16 -10.14
CA SER A 492 -13.28 8.65 -10.99
C SER A 492 -13.32 8.04 -12.41
N HIS A 493 -12.21 7.49 -12.88
CA HIS A 493 -12.11 6.78 -14.16
C HIS A 493 -12.52 5.30 -14.08
N LEU A 494 -12.74 4.77 -12.88
CA LEU A 494 -13.21 3.40 -12.65
C LEU A 494 -14.73 3.36 -12.68
N ARG A 495 -15.29 2.28 -13.22
CA ARG A 495 -16.75 2.11 -13.30
C ARG A 495 -17.27 1.53 -12.00
N VAL A 496 -18.02 2.33 -11.26
CA VAL A 496 -18.59 1.97 -9.97
C VAL A 496 -20.04 2.41 -9.92
N HIS A 497 -20.90 1.53 -9.42
CA HIS A 497 -22.30 1.82 -9.12
C HIS A 497 -22.47 1.90 -7.61
N THR A 498 -22.65 3.12 -7.09
CA THR A 498 -22.88 3.31 -5.65
C THR A 498 -24.31 2.89 -5.31
N MET A 499 -24.44 1.98 -4.35
CA MET A 499 -25.72 1.46 -3.88
C MET A 499 -26.41 2.49 -2.98
N ASN A 500 -27.74 2.58 -3.10
CA ASN A 500 -28.53 3.30 -2.10
C ASN A 500 -28.64 2.42 -0.83
N THR A 501 -28.10 2.89 0.28
CA THR A 501 -28.11 2.16 1.55
C THR A 501 -29.36 2.44 2.39
N ASN A 502 -30.21 3.38 1.96
CA ASN A 502 -31.48 3.67 2.64
C ASN A 502 -32.49 2.55 2.35
N GLY A 503 -32.96 1.87 3.39
CA GLY A 503 -33.95 0.80 3.28
C GLY A 503 -33.39 -0.60 3.05
N LEU A 504 -32.11 -0.83 3.38
CA LEU A 504 -31.54 -2.19 3.39
C LEU A 504 -32.30 -3.10 4.34
N THR A 505 -32.65 -4.30 3.90
CA THR A 505 -33.33 -5.33 4.71
C THR A 505 -32.42 -6.51 4.94
N ALA A 506 -32.58 -7.21 6.09
CA ALA A 506 -31.83 -8.42 6.35
C ALA A 506 -32.17 -9.50 5.30
N GLY A 507 -31.18 -10.04 4.65
CA GLY A 507 -31.30 -11.13 3.70
C GLY A 507 -31.45 -12.46 4.45
N HIS A 508 -32.32 -13.34 3.96
CA HIS A 508 -32.39 -14.71 4.43
C HIS A 508 -31.69 -15.60 3.41
N PRO A 509 -30.77 -16.47 3.82
CA PRO A 509 -30.16 -17.44 2.90
C PRO A 509 -31.24 -18.36 2.36
N GLY A 510 -31.24 -18.52 1.04
CA GLY A 510 -32.04 -19.56 0.39
C GLY A 510 -31.53 -20.92 0.86
N THR A 511 -32.29 -21.63 1.68
CA THR A 511 -32.03 -23.04 1.94
C THR A 511 -32.38 -23.81 0.69
N SER A 512 -31.39 -24.26 -0.07
CA SER A 512 -31.60 -25.27 -1.12
C SER A 512 -31.89 -26.61 -0.43
N SER A 513 -33.14 -26.82 0.03
CA SER A 513 -33.68 -28.15 0.26
C SER A 513 -33.98 -28.74 -1.10
N GLY A 514 -33.05 -29.57 -1.60
CA GLY A 514 -33.37 -30.50 -2.65
C GLY A 514 -34.43 -31.46 -2.16
N ASN A 515 -35.65 -31.23 -2.53
CA ASN A 515 -36.72 -32.22 -2.41
C ASN A 515 -37.28 -32.50 -3.81
N VAL A 516 -36.89 -33.66 -4.31
CA VAL A 516 -37.48 -34.26 -5.50
C VAL A 516 -38.78 -34.99 -5.06
N ASN A 517 -39.86 -34.65 -5.77
CA ASN A 517 -41.12 -35.41 -5.96
C ASN A 517 -42.14 -35.51 -4.81
N ALA A 518 -43.30 -35.00 -5.05
CA ALA A 518 -44.45 -35.79 -5.52
C ALA A 518 -45.67 -34.87 -5.54
N GLY A 519 -46.32 -34.83 -6.67
CA GLY A 519 -47.59 -34.15 -6.85
C GLY A 519 -48.69 -34.75 -6.00
N GLN A 520 -49.60 -33.89 -5.57
CA GLN A 520 -51.03 -34.20 -5.58
C GLN A 520 -51.85 -32.94 -5.26
N ASN A 521 -52.84 -32.74 -6.10
CA ASN A 521 -53.97 -31.85 -6.03
C ASN A 521 -54.69 -31.87 -4.66
N GLN A 522 -55.24 -30.75 -4.22
CA GLN A 522 -56.70 -30.55 -4.00
C GLN A 522 -56.91 -29.16 -3.37
N LEU A 523 -57.60 -28.28 -4.07
CA LEU A 523 -59.00 -27.83 -3.93
C LEU A 523 -59.41 -27.28 -2.56
N SER A 524 -59.66 -25.94 -2.63
CA SER A 524 -60.77 -25.14 -2.11
C SER A 524 -61.30 -25.37 -0.71
N GLN A 525 -61.45 -24.32 0.08
CA GLN A 525 -62.75 -23.70 0.38
C GLN A 525 -62.68 -22.64 1.51
N ASN A 526 -63.26 -21.49 1.18
CA ASN A 526 -64.20 -20.65 1.94
C ASN A 526 -63.95 -20.18 3.36
N ARG A 527 -63.84 -18.87 3.43
CA ARG A 527 -64.55 -17.84 4.26
C ARG A 527 -65.62 -18.35 5.31
N PRO A 528 -66.08 -17.60 6.39
CA PRO A 528 -66.23 -16.14 6.49
C PRO A 528 -65.98 -15.47 7.90
N GLN A 529 -65.87 -14.12 7.83
CA GLN A 529 -66.46 -13.02 8.59
C GLN A 529 -66.79 -13.16 10.09
N THR A 530 -66.44 -12.11 10.82
CA THR A 530 -67.28 -11.08 11.53
C THR A 530 -66.36 -10.16 12.32
N ALA A 531 -66.36 -8.89 12.20
CA ALA A 531 -67.30 -7.79 12.45
C ALA A 531 -67.02 -7.06 13.78
N GLY A 532 -66.91 -5.75 13.71
CA GLY A 532 -67.13 -4.76 14.78
C GLY A 532 -65.89 -3.95 15.15
N GLY A 533 -65.82 -2.64 15.13
CA GLY A 533 -66.71 -1.56 14.81
C GLY A 533 -66.10 -0.25 15.35
N ASN A 534 -66.29 0.83 14.57
CA ASN A 534 -66.46 2.23 14.97
C ASN A 534 -65.30 2.99 15.71
N ASN A 535 -64.91 4.21 15.36
CA ASN A 535 -65.60 5.42 14.87
C ASN A 535 -64.59 6.48 14.44
N SER A 536 -64.72 7.02 13.28
CA SER A 536 -65.04 8.39 12.87
C SER A 536 -64.25 9.57 13.45
N ARG A 537 -63.63 10.36 12.59
CA ARG A 537 -64.14 11.68 12.22
C ARG A 537 -63.34 12.31 11.08
N ASN A 538 -64.08 12.59 10.04
CA ASN A 538 -63.86 13.50 8.90
C ASN A 538 -63.44 14.91 9.32
N TRP A 539 -62.71 15.57 8.45
CA TRP A 539 -63.07 16.91 7.96
C TRP A 539 -62.45 17.11 6.56
N SER A 540 -63.31 17.31 5.60
CA SER A 540 -63.10 17.77 4.24
C SER A 540 -63.29 19.28 4.15
N ALA A 541 -62.66 19.92 3.15
CA ALA A 541 -63.14 21.02 2.32
C ALA A 541 -61.98 21.42 1.38
N GLN A 542 -61.98 21.18 0.09
CA GLN A 542 -62.74 21.74 -1.04
C GLN A 542 -62.51 23.22 -1.32
N GLY A 543 -62.07 23.55 -2.55
CA GLY A 543 -62.14 24.85 -3.24
C GLY A 543 -61.03 25.08 -4.26
N ASN A 544 -61.10 24.66 -5.45
CA ASN A 544 -61.47 25.23 -6.77
C ASN A 544 -61.08 26.74 -6.90
N THR A 545 -60.35 27.21 -7.91
CA THR A 545 -60.61 27.42 -9.30
C THR A 545 -59.52 28.29 -9.98
N THR A 546 -59.10 27.95 -11.20
CA THR A 546 -58.89 28.78 -12.41
C THR A 546 -58.28 30.19 -12.26
N ASP A 547 -57.28 30.60 -13.05
CA ASP A 547 -57.35 30.95 -14.44
C ASP A 547 -56.00 31.48 -14.99
N ARG A 548 -55.89 31.42 -16.31
CA ARG A 548 -54.96 31.91 -17.30
C ARG A 548 -54.36 33.31 -17.10
N GLY A 549 -53.14 33.49 -17.68
CA GLY A 549 -52.81 34.80 -18.25
C GLY A 549 -51.31 35.04 -18.53
N GLN A 550 -50.90 34.75 -19.73
CA GLN A 550 -50.02 35.55 -20.64
C GLN A 550 -48.84 36.37 -20.11
N ALA A 551 -47.71 36.15 -20.81
CA ALA A 551 -46.55 37.07 -20.89
C ALA A 551 -46.92 38.44 -21.49
N PRO A 552 -46.09 39.44 -21.24
CA PRO A 552 -45.44 40.09 -22.39
C PRO A 552 -43.97 40.44 -22.23
N LYS A 553 -43.37 40.61 -23.42
CA LYS A 553 -42.06 41.09 -23.81
C LYS A 553 -41.77 42.52 -23.35
N GLY A 554 -40.48 42.86 -23.21
CA GLY A 554 -40.03 44.24 -23.45
C GLY A 554 -38.73 44.63 -22.84
N PHE A 555 -37.68 44.73 -23.65
CA PHE A 555 -36.62 45.72 -23.80
C PHE A 555 -36.07 46.48 -22.59
N GLY A 556 -34.72 46.60 -22.54
CA GLY A 556 -34.03 47.68 -21.88
C GLY A 556 -32.55 47.41 -21.55
N SER A 557 -31.69 47.86 -22.45
CA SER A 557 -30.24 47.98 -22.37
C SER A 557 -29.79 48.89 -21.20
N SER A 558 -28.69 48.54 -20.51
CA SER A 558 -27.48 49.37 -20.42
C SER A 558 -26.55 48.98 -19.28
N THR A 559 -25.31 48.73 -19.68
CA THR A 559 -24.02 49.13 -19.06
C THR A 559 -23.89 49.18 -17.54
N ASN A 560 -23.03 48.36 -16.99
CA ASN A 560 -21.76 48.73 -16.33
C ASN A 560 -21.16 47.49 -15.62
N SER A 561 -19.94 47.16 -15.98
CA SER A 561 -19.01 46.40 -15.12
C SER A 561 -18.61 47.26 -13.92
N PRO A 562 -18.28 46.67 -12.75
CA PRO A 562 -16.91 46.23 -12.56
C PRO A 562 -16.70 44.93 -11.75
N SER A 563 -15.62 44.29 -12.16
CA SER A 563 -14.63 43.52 -11.40
C SER A 563 -14.99 42.84 -10.06
N ASN A 564 -14.72 41.57 -10.02
CA ASN A 564 -13.78 40.87 -9.14
C ASN A 564 -14.31 39.65 -8.41
N ASN A 565 -13.42 38.67 -8.45
CA ASN A 565 -13.33 37.46 -7.61
C ASN A 565 -14.18 36.29 -8.03
N ALA A 566 -13.72 35.63 -9.10
CA ALA A 566 -13.89 34.21 -9.25
C ALA A 566 -12.83 33.47 -8.42
N THR A 567 -13.21 33.00 -7.26
CA THR A 567 -12.48 31.96 -6.52
C THR A 567 -12.56 30.70 -7.35
N MET A 568 -11.49 30.40 -8.09
CA MET A 568 -11.31 29.07 -8.69
C MET A 568 -11.03 28.08 -7.57
N SER A 569 -12.03 27.29 -7.22
CA SER A 569 -11.83 26.02 -6.54
C SER A 569 -11.07 25.11 -7.50
N ALA A 570 -9.76 25.00 -7.29
CA ALA A 570 -8.94 24.01 -7.96
C ALA A 570 -9.36 22.63 -7.44
N ARG A 571 -10.18 21.92 -8.20
CA ARG A 571 -10.33 20.48 -8.06
C ARG A 571 -8.96 19.87 -8.34
N ALA A 572 -8.36 19.25 -7.34
CA ALA A 572 -7.13 18.48 -7.49
C ALA A 572 -7.39 17.34 -8.48
N ASN A 573 -6.92 17.52 -9.71
CA ASN A 573 -6.91 16.44 -10.70
C ASN A 573 -5.71 15.55 -10.38
N ASN A 574 -5.95 14.36 -9.84
CA ASN A 574 -4.96 13.29 -9.61
C ASN A 574 -4.38 12.72 -10.92
N ARG A 575 -4.59 13.36 -12.04
CA ARG A 575 -4.09 12.90 -13.33
C ARG A 575 -2.65 13.32 -13.52
N PRO A 576 -1.75 12.39 -13.90
CA PRO A 576 -0.36 12.71 -14.19
C PRO A 576 -0.26 13.80 -15.29
N PRO A 577 0.69 14.73 -15.20
CA PRO A 577 0.83 15.85 -16.14
C PRO A 577 0.99 15.47 -17.62
N TRP A 578 1.45 14.22 -17.93
CA TRP A 578 1.62 13.71 -19.30
C TRP A 578 0.40 12.96 -19.85
N ALA A 579 -0.64 12.67 -19.03
CA ALA A 579 -1.85 11.98 -19.49
C ALA A 579 -2.72 12.96 -20.26
N GLY A 580 -2.46 13.11 -21.56
CA GLY A 580 -3.28 13.88 -22.48
C GLY A 580 -4.72 13.33 -22.56
N SER A 581 -5.71 14.19 -22.84
CA SER A 581 -7.07 13.79 -23.14
C SER A 581 -7.05 12.99 -24.45
N GLY A 582 -7.20 11.66 -24.37
CA GLY A 582 -7.54 10.85 -25.53
C GLY A 582 -8.93 11.27 -26.00
N ALA A 583 -8.98 12.05 -27.07
CA ALA A 583 -10.22 12.36 -27.75
C ALA A 583 -10.74 11.07 -28.36
N ALA A 584 -11.92 10.64 -27.96
CA ALA A 584 -12.68 9.61 -28.66
C ALA A 584 -13.01 10.15 -30.05
N ALA A 585 -12.45 9.51 -31.08
CA ALA A 585 -12.87 9.71 -32.45
C ALA A 585 -14.24 9.08 -32.61
N ASN A 586 -15.24 9.92 -32.86
CA ASN A 586 -16.52 9.46 -33.35
C ASN A 586 -16.62 9.84 -34.83
N ALA A 587 -16.85 8.85 -35.66
CA ALA A 587 -16.99 8.92 -37.08
C ALA A 587 -18.30 9.59 -37.48
N GLY A 588 -18.27 10.37 -38.55
CA GLY A 588 -19.49 10.71 -39.30
C GLY A 588 -19.37 11.96 -40.18
N GLY A 589 -19.30 11.76 -41.48
CA GLY A 589 -19.80 12.70 -42.46
C GLY A 589 -18.76 13.43 -43.30
N GLY A 590 -18.49 12.93 -44.48
CA GLY A 590 -17.66 13.49 -45.54
C GLY A 590 -18.14 14.83 -46.08
N ARG A 591 -17.18 15.62 -46.49
CA ARG A 591 -17.26 16.52 -47.68
C ARG A 591 -15.82 16.81 -48.13
N SER A 592 -15.58 16.48 -49.39
CA SER A 592 -14.44 16.78 -50.22
C SER A 592 -14.25 18.30 -50.42
N TYR A 593 -13.03 18.77 -50.26
CA TYR A 593 -12.56 20.00 -50.91
C TYR A 593 -11.17 19.80 -51.46
N THR A 594 -11.05 20.03 -52.77
CA THR A 594 -9.82 20.10 -53.57
C THR A 594 -9.02 21.36 -53.27
N PRO A 595 -7.67 21.31 -53.30
CA PRO A 595 -6.85 22.51 -53.14
C PRO A 595 -6.57 23.15 -54.50
N SER A 596 -6.75 24.47 -54.58
CA SER A 596 -6.33 25.32 -55.69
C SER A 596 -4.84 25.72 -55.51
N GLN A 597 -4.14 25.66 -56.61
CA GLN A 597 -2.77 26.11 -56.82
C GLN A 597 -2.63 27.64 -56.71
N GLY A 598 -1.51 28.06 -56.19
CA GLY A 598 -1.00 29.42 -56.30
C GLY A 598 0.51 29.43 -56.32
N SER A 599 1.05 29.74 -57.49
CA SER A 599 2.48 29.84 -57.86
C SER A 599 3.12 31.13 -57.35
N ALA A 600 4.43 31.05 -57.02
CA ALA A 600 5.52 31.84 -57.62
C ALA A 600 6.82 31.81 -56.84
N ALA A 601 7.82 31.36 -57.51
CA ALA A 601 9.11 31.94 -57.89
C ALA A 601 10.29 31.81 -56.89
N SER A 602 11.16 30.96 -57.25
CA SER A 602 12.62 31.02 -57.52
C SER A 602 13.55 31.71 -56.53
N ASN A 603 14.53 30.98 -55.99
CA ASN A 603 15.91 31.21 -56.34
C ASN A 603 16.82 30.02 -55.98
N ASN A 604 17.60 29.68 -56.98
CA ASN A 604 18.57 28.65 -57.20
C ASN A 604 19.84 28.84 -56.37
N ARG A 605 20.34 27.76 -55.74
CA ARG A 605 21.77 27.43 -55.74
C ARG A 605 21.95 25.97 -55.32
N GLY A 606 22.46 25.21 -56.26
CA GLY A 606 22.69 23.78 -56.16
C GLY A 606 23.90 23.42 -55.31
N TYR A 607 23.81 22.28 -54.68
CA TYR A 607 24.93 21.41 -54.34
C TYR A 607 24.56 19.97 -54.65
N ALA A 608 25.47 19.28 -55.33
CA ALA A 608 25.34 17.93 -55.82
C ALA A 608 25.35 16.90 -54.69
N PRO A 609 24.71 15.73 -54.86
CA PRO A 609 24.69 14.68 -53.87
C PRO A 609 25.98 13.85 -53.90
N GLN A 610 26.58 13.67 -52.70
CA GLN A 610 27.66 12.70 -52.49
C GLN A 610 27.05 11.30 -52.28
N GLN A 611 27.64 10.36 -52.99
CA GLN A 611 27.31 8.93 -52.99
C GLN A 611 27.50 8.29 -51.62
N SER A 612 26.49 7.55 -51.19
CA SER A 612 26.53 6.64 -50.07
C SER A 612 27.42 5.44 -50.35
N ARG A 613 28.45 5.28 -49.54
CA ARG A 613 29.25 4.04 -49.46
C ARG A 613 28.50 3.05 -48.57
N SER A 614 28.18 1.92 -49.18
CA SER A 614 27.68 0.72 -48.50
C SER A 614 28.79 0.12 -47.63
N TYR A 615 28.56 -0.01 -46.35
CA TYR A 615 29.39 -0.83 -45.46
C TYR A 615 28.80 -2.22 -45.39
N SER A 616 29.58 -3.21 -45.80
CA SER A 616 29.33 -4.63 -45.65
C SER A 616 29.55 -5.02 -44.17
N ALA A 617 28.60 -5.76 -43.60
CA ALA A 617 28.68 -6.34 -42.26
C ALA A 617 29.78 -7.43 -42.22
N PRO A 618 30.60 -7.52 -41.15
CA PRO A 618 31.49 -8.64 -40.95
C PRO A 618 30.75 -9.89 -40.46
N ALA A 619 31.17 -11.03 -40.95
CA ALA A 619 30.67 -12.37 -40.65
C ALA A 619 30.84 -12.74 -39.16
N PRO A 620 30.00 -13.64 -38.59
CA PRO A 620 30.09 -14.03 -37.20
C PRO A 620 31.29 -14.97 -36.97
N SER A 621 32.15 -14.59 -36.02
CA SER A 621 33.26 -15.42 -35.57
C SER A 621 32.79 -16.37 -34.46
N ARG A 622 33.01 -17.64 -34.73
CA ARG A 622 33.34 -18.81 -33.90
C ARG A 622 32.85 -18.82 -32.43
N SER A 623 31.99 -19.79 -32.19
CA SER A 623 31.65 -20.38 -30.90
C SER A 623 32.86 -20.77 -30.05
N TYR A 624 32.95 -20.25 -28.85
CA TYR A 624 33.82 -20.75 -27.80
C TYR A 624 33.02 -21.74 -26.95
N SER A 625 33.48 -23.00 -26.95
CA SER A 625 33.05 -24.04 -26.04
C SER A 625 33.58 -23.74 -24.63
N ALA A 626 32.72 -23.71 -23.64
CA ALA A 626 33.07 -23.62 -22.24
C ALA A 626 33.71 -24.94 -21.75
N PRO A 627 34.74 -24.89 -20.90
CA PRO A 627 35.28 -26.11 -20.31
C PRO A 627 34.37 -26.56 -19.16
N ASN A 628 34.01 -27.86 -19.22
CA ASN A 628 33.37 -28.59 -18.11
C ASN A 628 34.30 -28.58 -16.88
N ARG A 629 33.89 -27.91 -15.84
CA ARG A 629 34.47 -28.12 -14.49
C ARG A 629 33.55 -29.04 -13.68
N THR A 630 33.97 -30.30 -13.58
CA THR A 630 33.53 -31.26 -12.58
C THR A 630 34.06 -30.81 -11.23
N TYR A 631 33.13 -30.51 -10.29
CA TYR A 631 33.46 -30.34 -8.89
C TYR A 631 33.47 -31.71 -8.21
N SER A 632 34.69 -32.14 -7.79
CA SER A 632 34.87 -33.27 -6.84
C SER A 632 34.77 -32.71 -5.42
N ALA A 633 33.96 -33.34 -4.60
CA ALA A 633 33.84 -33.05 -3.17
C ALA A 633 35.12 -33.45 -2.42
N PRO A 634 35.58 -32.68 -1.43
CA PRO A 634 36.75 -33.08 -0.62
C PRO A 634 36.36 -34.15 0.40
N SER A 635 37.09 -35.29 0.33
CA SER A 635 37.12 -36.32 1.32
C SER A 635 37.81 -35.84 2.60
N ARG A 636 37.14 -36.02 3.75
CA ARG A 636 37.77 -35.82 5.07
C ARG A 636 38.71 -36.95 5.36
N SER A 637 40.01 -36.70 5.47
CA SER A 637 40.99 -37.58 6.10
C SER A 637 41.09 -37.28 7.57
N TYR A 638 40.88 -38.26 8.41
CA TYR A 638 41.30 -38.29 9.82
C TYR A 638 42.79 -38.68 9.90
N GLY A 639 43.59 -37.80 10.45
CA GLY A 639 44.96 -38.09 10.86
C GLY A 639 45.04 -38.16 12.39
N GLY A 640 45.46 -39.32 12.89
CA GLY A 640 45.62 -39.56 14.30
C GLY A 640 47.01 -39.18 14.82
N GLY A 641 47.10 -39.03 16.11
CA GLY A 641 48.32 -38.99 16.96
C GLY A 641 47.87 -38.67 18.39
N GLY A 642 48.03 -39.37 19.34
CA GLY A 642 48.78 -40.39 19.99
C GLY A 642 49.17 -39.95 21.39
N SER A 643 48.89 -40.89 22.36
CA SER A 643 49.47 -40.99 23.74
C SER A 643 48.70 -40.26 24.84
N SER A 644 48.33 -40.92 25.97
CA SER A 644 48.88 -41.95 26.82
C SER A 644 47.84 -42.34 27.91
N HIS A 645 47.87 -43.60 28.27
CA HIS A 645 47.18 -44.29 29.38
C HIS A 645 47.56 -43.78 30.79
N PRO A 646 46.97 -44.31 31.95
CA PRO A 646 46.34 -45.64 32.16
C PRO A 646 45.17 -45.73 33.18
N SER A 647 44.54 -46.91 33.09
CA SER A 647 44.08 -47.86 34.11
C SER A 647 42.75 -47.77 34.84
N GLY A 648 42.06 -48.87 34.76
CA GLY A 648 41.40 -49.68 35.80
C GLY A 648 39.89 -49.74 35.61
N GLY A 649 39.29 -50.88 35.36
CA GLY A 649 39.14 -52.10 35.95
C GLY A 649 37.73 -52.67 35.77
N ALA A 650 37.66 -53.91 35.33
CA ALA A 650 36.70 -54.98 35.63
C ALA A 650 35.29 -55.02 34.96
N ALA A 651 35.15 -56.05 34.14
CA ALA A 651 33.93 -56.79 33.79
C ALA A 651 33.42 -57.63 34.99
N PRO A 652 32.40 -58.52 34.88
CA PRO A 652 31.83 -59.21 33.72
C PRO A 652 30.33 -59.63 33.80
N HIS A 653 29.90 -60.37 32.73
CA HIS A 653 28.84 -61.43 32.62
C HIS A 653 27.38 -60.98 32.44
N SER A 654 26.55 -61.56 31.66
CA SER A 654 26.45 -62.84 30.86
C SER A 654 25.05 -62.97 30.29
N GLY A 655 24.95 -63.58 29.14
CA GLY A 655 23.99 -64.58 28.83
C GLY A 655 22.74 -64.24 28.09
N GLY A 656 22.65 -64.61 26.86
CA GLY A 656 22.03 -65.84 26.38
C GLY A 656 20.66 -65.53 25.78
N GLY A 657 20.47 -65.71 24.48
CA GLY A 657 20.05 -66.89 23.86
C GLY A 657 18.72 -66.79 23.14
N GLY A 658 18.71 -67.11 21.83
CA GLY A 658 17.77 -67.96 21.13
C GLY A 658 16.45 -67.28 20.66
N GLY A 659 16.07 -67.21 19.36
CA GLY A 659 15.95 -68.24 18.40
C GLY A 659 14.52 -68.36 17.92
N GLY A 660 14.27 -68.43 16.57
CA GLY A 660 13.15 -69.14 15.95
C GLY A 660 11.98 -68.27 15.46
N SER A 661 11.88 -68.02 14.23
CA SER A 661 11.31 -68.49 12.95
C SER A 661 9.84 -68.95 12.95
N HIS A 662 9.17 -68.73 11.79
CA HIS A 662 7.91 -69.19 11.20
C HIS A 662 6.66 -68.41 11.62
N GLY A 663 5.75 -68.03 10.73
CA GLY A 663 5.34 -68.46 9.43
C GLY A 663 3.83 -68.42 9.35
N GLY A 664 3.29 -67.81 8.28
CA GLY A 664 2.06 -68.33 7.69
C GLY A 664 0.71 -67.81 8.08
N GLY A 665 0.05 -67.13 7.12
CA GLY A 665 -1.25 -67.63 6.67
C GLY A 665 -2.53 -66.92 7.15
N GLY A 666 -3.18 -66.10 6.30
CA GLY A 666 -4.48 -66.49 5.73
C GLY A 666 -5.77 -66.11 6.48
N GLY A 667 -6.68 -65.40 5.81
CA GLY A 667 -8.12 -65.66 5.91
C GLY A 667 -9.00 -64.56 6.54
N SER A 668 -9.62 -63.73 5.80
CA SER A 668 -11.01 -63.47 5.43
C SER A 668 -12.15 -63.65 6.45
N HIS A 669 -13.18 -62.81 6.27
CA HIS A 669 -14.56 -62.71 6.78
C HIS A 669 -14.71 -61.93 8.08
N GLY A 670 -15.62 -60.94 8.22
CA GLY A 670 -16.89 -60.57 7.61
C GLY A 670 -17.91 -60.28 8.73
N HIS A 671 -18.70 -59.24 8.53
CA HIS A 671 -19.94 -58.90 9.26
C HIS A 671 -19.85 -58.38 10.71
N ARG A 672 -20.21 -57.19 10.94
CA ARG A 672 -21.51 -56.49 11.14
C ARG A 672 -21.29 -55.00 11.31
#